data_096fbc95119fe0ae9fea0d5c8b087ed9
#
_entry.id   096fbc95119fe0ae9fea0d5c8b087ed9
#
_cell.length_a   1.000
_cell.length_b   1.000
_cell.length_c   1.000
_cell.angle_alpha   90.00
_cell.angle_beta   90.00
_cell.angle_gamma   90.00
#
_symmetry.space_group_name_H-M   'P 1'
#
loop_
_entity.id
_entity.type
_entity.pdbx_description
1 polymer ?
#
loop_
_entity_poly.entity_id
_entity_poly.type
_entity_poly.pdbx_seq_one_letter_code
_entity_poly.pdbx_strand_id
1 'polypeptide(L)'
;MPEHNVFSWTFIISAYADHGQGEEALNLFQQMQNTGIAPDEVAYVVVLKICARTAALERGKQFHSDIIKCGLELDVFLGSALVDMYSKCGCIELAHQVFKKMSERNVVSWSAMISGYAQNGLGNEALALYEQMKQDGVQPNRVTYVVLLKACGNIGALEQGKQLHYDIIRSGFESDVTIGNTLVDMYAKCGCIELACQLFSKMSNRDVVSWTAMIAGYAKCGCIEHARQVFNEMSERSVVSWNSMIAGYAQNGLGKEALALYEQMKRESLQPNIVTYVSALSACASIAALEQGKQLHSDIIRSGFESDVTVGNTLVDMYAKCGCTEHALQVFSKMSKRDVISWNSMIAGYEQNGLCKEALALYEQMKEELVQPNYVTYAILLKACASIAALEQGKQLHSDIIKSGYESDVIVGNTLVDMYAKCGCTEHARQVFNKMSVQDVVSWTSMIVGYEQNELGKEALALYEQMKQEGVQPNIVTYVALLKACGSISALELGKHLHSEIIRNGFESDLIVGNTLIDMYAKCGCIEDAHQVFNKMSERNVVSWTQMIAGYAQQGLGKEALTLLERMQREGMKPDEATYVSVLSACSHSGLVDEGCHLFDFMCKDHSVTLTLQHYACMVDLLGRAGCLADAEDFINKMPIQPDAVIWMTLLGSARNHGHVEIGRRAFECVVKLEPENAAAYVLLSNI
;
A
#
# COMPACT_ATOMS: atom_id res chain seq x y z
N MET A 1 40.57 36.74 28.41
CA MET A 1 39.95 38.00 27.92
C MET A 1 39.83 38.97 29.09
N PRO A 2 40.27 40.21 28.99
CA PRO A 2 40.32 41.10 30.15
C PRO A 2 38.97 41.70 30.60
N GLU A 3 37.91 41.59 29.84
CA GLU A 3 36.56 42.03 30.24
C GLU A 3 35.49 41.04 29.74
N HIS A 4 34.85 40.34 30.69
CA HIS A 4 33.69 39.48 30.39
C HIS A 4 32.41 40.32 30.40
N ASN A 5 31.99 40.77 29.23
CA ASN A 5 30.71 41.45 29.07
C ASN A 5 29.72 40.60 28.26
N VAL A 6 28.45 41.02 28.22
CA VAL A 6 27.37 40.30 27.49
C VAL A 6 27.76 40.02 26.05
N PHE A 7 28.38 41.01 25.37
CA PHE A 7 28.76 40.88 23.96
C PHE A 7 29.80 39.78 23.73
N SER A 8 30.85 39.69 24.58
CA SER A 8 31.88 38.66 24.46
C SER A 8 31.35 37.25 24.72
N TRP A 9 30.42 37.11 25.69
CA TRP A 9 29.76 35.85 25.93
C TRP A 9 28.85 35.44 24.77
N THR A 10 28.00 36.34 24.28
CA THR A 10 27.09 36.06 23.15
C THR A 10 27.85 35.66 21.89
N PHE A 11 29.03 36.30 21.62
CA PHE A 11 29.87 35.95 20.51
C PHE A 11 30.43 34.51 20.60
N ILE A 12 30.93 34.14 21.79
CA ILE A 12 31.46 32.78 22.02
C ILE A 12 30.32 31.74 21.91
N ILE A 13 29.17 32.01 22.51
CA ILE A 13 27.98 31.11 22.44
C ILE A 13 27.55 30.91 21.00
N SER A 14 27.50 31.99 20.20
CA SER A 14 27.18 31.92 18.78
C SER A 14 28.21 31.09 17.99
N ALA A 15 29.50 31.30 18.25
CA ALA A 15 30.57 30.56 17.60
C ALA A 15 30.47 29.01 17.86
N TYR A 16 30.21 28.62 19.11
CA TYR A 16 29.99 27.21 19.46
C TYR A 16 28.71 26.65 18.74
N ALA A 17 27.64 27.46 18.70
CA ALA A 17 26.42 27.08 18.02
C ALA A 17 26.64 26.86 16.51
N ASP A 18 27.41 27.77 15.85
CA ASP A 18 27.71 27.69 14.42
C ASP A 18 28.59 26.49 14.05
N HIS A 19 29.42 26.01 15.00
CA HIS A 19 30.20 24.80 14.83
C HIS A 19 29.45 23.50 15.22
N GLY A 20 28.15 23.59 15.49
CA GLY A 20 27.31 22.43 15.79
C GLY A 20 27.39 21.93 17.24
N GLN A 21 28.11 22.61 18.12
CA GLN A 21 28.29 22.28 19.53
C GLN A 21 27.18 22.95 20.37
N GLY A 22 25.91 22.58 20.12
CA GLY A 22 24.75 23.24 20.73
C GLY A 22 24.68 23.06 22.26
N GLU A 23 25.01 21.89 22.79
CA GLU A 23 24.99 21.63 24.23
C GLU A 23 26.04 22.45 24.98
N GLU A 24 27.25 22.53 24.44
CA GLU A 24 28.33 23.34 25.01
C GLU A 24 27.98 24.84 24.99
N ALA A 25 27.33 25.29 23.91
CA ALA A 25 26.85 26.67 23.80
C ALA A 25 25.79 27.00 24.86
N LEU A 26 24.84 26.09 25.14
CA LEU A 26 23.84 26.24 26.21
C LEU A 26 24.48 26.25 27.61
N ASN A 27 25.51 25.41 27.80
CA ASN A 27 26.26 25.38 29.06
C ASN A 27 27.02 26.71 29.28
N LEU A 28 27.62 27.29 28.23
CA LEU A 28 28.25 28.58 28.31
C LEU A 28 27.26 29.69 28.65
N PHE A 29 26.05 29.67 28.11
CA PHE A 29 25.00 30.60 28.47
C PHE A 29 24.62 30.50 29.96
N GLN A 30 24.52 29.28 30.50
CA GLN A 30 24.27 29.05 31.90
C GLN A 30 25.43 29.58 32.79
N GLN A 31 26.68 29.44 32.34
CA GLN A 31 27.85 30.01 33.03
C GLN A 31 27.79 31.53 33.03
N MET A 32 27.44 32.19 31.89
CA MET A 32 27.22 33.61 31.83
C MET A 32 26.23 34.12 32.86
N GLN A 33 25.09 33.47 33.01
CA GLN A 33 24.09 33.78 34.06
C GLN A 33 24.64 33.61 35.45
N ASN A 34 25.39 32.52 35.73
CA ASN A 34 25.98 32.24 37.00
C ASN A 34 27.08 33.26 37.43
N THR A 35 27.72 33.91 36.45
CA THR A 35 28.67 35.02 36.72
C THR A 35 27.98 36.36 37.04
N GLY A 36 26.64 36.39 37.05
CA GLY A 36 25.86 37.60 37.35
C GLY A 36 25.70 38.56 36.18
N ILE A 37 26.07 38.12 34.96
CA ILE A 37 25.90 38.95 33.73
C ILE A 37 24.49 38.66 33.20
N ALA A 38 23.64 39.69 33.17
CA ALA A 38 22.29 39.58 32.64
C ALA A 38 22.33 39.42 31.11
N PRO A 39 21.66 38.40 30.55
CA PRO A 39 21.53 38.23 29.11
C PRO A 39 20.74 39.38 28.48
N ASP A 40 21.15 39.79 27.30
CA ASP A 40 20.42 40.76 26.45
C ASP A 40 19.52 40.02 25.42
N GLU A 41 18.76 40.77 24.64
CA GLU A 41 17.88 40.25 23.60
C GLU A 41 18.63 39.35 22.59
N VAL A 42 19.86 39.78 22.20
CA VAL A 42 20.68 39.03 21.23
C VAL A 42 21.11 37.67 21.79
N ALA A 43 21.51 37.65 23.07
CA ALA A 43 21.87 36.41 23.77
C ALA A 43 20.69 35.42 23.82
N TYR A 44 19.48 35.90 24.13
CA TYR A 44 18.27 35.05 24.11
C TYR A 44 17.94 34.58 22.70
N VAL A 45 18.01 35.39 21.66
CA VAL A 45 17.80 34.99 20.26
C VAL A 45 18.75 33.86 19.85
N VAL A 46 20.02 33.93 20.26
CA VAL A 46 21.04 32.92 19.97
C VAL A 46 20.67 31.58 20.64
N VAL A 47 20.35 31.57 21.93
CA VAL A 47 20.01 30.29 22.64
C VAL A 47 18.69 29.71 22.17
N LEU A 48 17.70 30.53 21.82
CA LEU A 48 16.46 30.06 21.21
C LEU A 48 16.71 29.37 19.86
N LYS A 49 17.58 29.92 19.01
CA LYS A 49 18.02 29.30 17.76
C LYS A 49 18.75 27.97 18.02
N ILE A 50 19.55 27.86 19.08
CA ILE A 50 20.19 26.59 19.48
C ILE A 50 19.12 25.59 19.89
N CYS A 51 18.18 25.97 20.75
CA CYS A 51 17.06 25.10 21.15
C CYS A 51 16.25 24.62 19.94
N ALA A 52 16.00 25.48 18.96
CA ALA A 52 15.32 25.15 17.72
C ALA A 52 16.10 24.09 16.88
N ARG A 53 17.44 24.19 16.84
CA ARG A 53 18.31 23.26 16.10
C ARG A 53 18.47 21.89 16.79
N THR A 54 18.49 21.89 18.14
CA THR A 54 18.67 20.68 18.95
C THR A 54 17.36 20.05 19.42
N ALA A 55 16.21 20.63 19.04
CA ALA A 55 14.88 20.27 19.52
C ALA A 55 14.76 20.24 21.06
N ALA A 56 15.51 21.12 21.76
CA ALA A 56 15.58 21.17 23.23
C ALA A 56 14.39 21.96 23.82
N LEU A 57 13.18 21.38 23.74
CA LEU A 57 11.91 22.03 24.11
C LEU A 57 11.90 22.54 25.57
N GLU A 58 12.31 21.73 26.53
CA GLU A 58 12.22 22.09 27.96
C GLU A 58 13.14 23.30 28.30
N ARG A 59 14.35 23.32 27.74
CA ARG A 59 15.24 24.49 27.86
C ARG A 59 14.63 25.71 27.17
N GLY A 60 14.02 25.53 26.00
CA GLY A 60 13.30 26.60 25.29
C GLY A 60 12.16 27.21 26.11
N LYS A 61 11.36 26.37 26.80
CA LYS A 61 10.32 26.83 27.73
C LYS A 61 10.89 27.62 28.92
N GLN A 62 12.02 27.16 29.46
CA GLN A 62 12.71 27.86 30.55
C GLN A 62 13.16 29.24 30.11
N PHE A 63 13.83 29.37 28.95
CA PHE A 63 14.24 30.66 28.40
C PHE A 63 13.05 31.57 28.11
N HIS A 64 11.95 31.05 27.59
CA HIS A 64 10.72 31.82 27.42
C HIS A 64 10.21 32.39 28.75
N SER A 65 10.21 31.60 29.82
CA SER A 65 9.84 32.06 31.15
C SER A 65 10.77 33.19 31.66
N ASP A 66 12.07 33.07 31.41
CA ASP A 66 13.03 34.06 31.81
C ASP A 66 12.89 35.37 30.99
N ILE A 67 12.63 35.31 29.69
CA ILE A 67 12.31 36.44 28.82
C ILE A 67 11.08 37.20 29.35
N ILE A 68 10.01 36.49 29.74
CA ILE A 68 8.81 37.10 30.35
C ILE A 68 9.16 37.86 31.63
N LYS A 69 9.96 37.23 32.53
CA LYS A 69 10.39 37.86 33.78
C LYS A 69 11.22 39.17 33.55
N CYS A 70 12.00 39.19 32.47
CA CYS A 70 12.78 40.35 32.07
C CYS A 70 11.97 41.45 31.35
N GLY A 71 10.70 41.21 31.07
CA GLY A 71 9.82 42.16 30.36
C GLY A 71 10.11 42.29 28.87
N LEU A 72 10.83 41.33 28.27
CA LEU A 72 11.26 41.35 26.85
C LEU A 72 10.26 40.63 25.93
N GLU A 73 9.18 40.08 26.46
CA GLU A 73 8.22 39.26 25.71
C GLU A 73 7.55 39.99 24.51
N LEU A 74 7.45 41.30 24.59
CA LEU A 74 6.83 42.14 23.54
C LEU A 74 7.81 42.53 22.40
N ASP A 75 9.08 42.18 22.52
CA ASP A 75 10.04 42.40 21.45
C ASP A 75 9.78 41.55 20.22
N VAL A 76 9.78 42.19 19.04
CA VAL A 76 9.48 41.52 17.76
C VAL A 76 10.53 40.48 17.40
N PHE A 77 11.81 40.69 17.75
CA PHE A 77 12.88 39.75 17.41
C PHE A 77 12.84 38.50 18.28
N LEU A 78 12.64 38.68 19.59
CA LEU A 78 12.48 37.58 20.53
C LEU A 78 11.20 36.81 20.26
N GLY A 79 10.08 37.47 20.01
CA GLY A 79 8.83 36.87 19.63
C GLY A 79 8.96 35.98 18.38
N SER A 80 9.65 36.47 17.34
CA SER A 80 9.90 35.67 16.13
C SER A 80 10.82 34.49 16.39
N ALA A 81 11.84 34.63 17.26
CA ALA A 81 12.73 33.51 17.64
C ALA A 81 12.02 32.45 18.48
N LEU A 82 11.10 32.88 19.37
CA LEU A 82 10.25 31.96 20.14
C LEU A 82 9.28 31.17 19.23
N VAL A 83 8.67 31.84 18.27
CA VAL A 83 7.80 31.18 17.27
C VAL A 83 8.60 30.14 16.48
N ASP A 84 9.81 30.48 15.99
CA ASP A 84 10.67 29.54 15.26
C ASP A 84 11.08 28.34 16.15
N MET A 85 11.45 28.61 17.41
CA MET A 85 11.87 27.58 18.38
C MET A 85 10.73 26.60 18.67
N TYR A 86 9.55 27.10 19.04
CA TYR A 86 8.42 26.21 19.33
C TYR A 86 7.96 25.42 18.11
N SER A 87 7.96 26.04 16.92
CA SER A 87 7.60 25.39 15.66
C SER A 87 8.53 24.22 15.33
N LYS A 88 9.85 24.43 15.46
CA LYS A 88 10.86 23.40 15.19
C LYS A 88 10.90 22.30 16.27
N CYS A 89 10.46 22.61 17.50
CA CYS A 89 10.27 21.61 18.55
C CYS A 89 8.93 20.86 18.44
N GLY A 90 8.13 21.05 17.37
CA GLY A 90 6.86 20.37 17.17
C GLY A 90 5.69 20.92 18.00
N CYS A 91 5.87 22.03 18.73
CA CYS A 91 4.85 22.64 19.61
C CYS A 91 4.16 23.82 18.91
N ILE A 92 3.45 23.54 17.81
CA ILE A 92 2.85 24.57 16.96
C ILE A 92 1.81 25.44 17.69
N GLU A 93 1.08 24.87 18.65
CA GLU A 93 0.08 25.57 19.45
C GLU A 93 0.72 26.67 20.32
N LEU A 94 1.86 26.37 20.96
CA LEU A 94 2.62 27.35 21.73
C LEU A 94 3.21 28.43 20.83
N ALA A 95 3.73 28.05 19.65
CA ALA A 95 4.18 29.01 18.64
C ALA A 95 3.07 29.99 18.25
N HIS A 96 1.87 29.46 17.98
CA HIS A 96 0.70 30.27 17.63
C HIS A 96 0.24 31.19 18.77
N GLN A 97 0.29 30.72 20.03
CA GLN A 97 -0.01 31.54 21.20
C GLN A 97 0.97 32.72 21.34
N VAL A 98 2.27 32.48 21.17
CA VAL A 98 3.30 33.56 21.18
C VAL A 98 3.02 34.52 20.03
N PHE A 99 2.81 34.04 18.81
CA PHE A 99 2.52 34.85 17.63
C PHE A 99 1.29 35.74 17.82
N LYS A 100 0.21 35.22 18.45
CA LYS A 100 -1.00 36.01 18.76
C LYS A 100 -0.77 37.10 19.79
N LYS A 101 0.13 36.90 20.76
CA LYS A 101 0.45 37.87 21.82
C LYS A 101 1.37 38.98 21.35
N MET A 102 2.07 38.83 20.22
CA MET A 102 2.94 39.88 19.69
C MET A 102 2.14 41.12 19.32
N SER A 103 2.55 42.30 19.83
CA SER A 103 1.91 43.59 19.56
C SER A 103 2.15 44.06 18.12
N GLU A 104 3.33 43.82 17.59
CA GLU A 104 3.71 44.10 16.21
C GLU A 104 4.20 42.83 15.52
N ARG A 105 3.81 42.65 14.26
CA ARG A 105 4.21 41.51 13.45
C ARG A 105 4.84 42.01 12.16
N ASN A 106 6.08 41.61 11.94
CA ASN A 106 6.79 41.92 10.70
C ASN A 106 6.86 40.69 9.78
N VAL A 107 7.41 40.85 8.57
CA VAL A 107 7.55 39.77 7.60
C VAL A 107 8.30 38.57 8.15
N VAL A 108 9.21 38.74 9.12
CA VAL A 108 9.98 37.64 9.73
C VAL A 108 9.10 36.80 10.63
N SER A 109 8.30 37.43 11.53
CA SER A 109 7.39 36.71 12.42
C SER A 109 6.29 35.95 11.65
N TRP A 110 5.73 36.58 10.60
CA TRP A 110 4.77 35.92 9.71
C TRP A 110 5.40 34.70 9.01
N SER A 111 6.60 34.92 8.40
CA SER A 111 7.29 33.81 7.70
C SER A 111 7.69 32.68 8.65
N ALA A 112 8.08 32.96 9.89
CA ALA A 112 8.39 31.99 10.90
C ALA A 112 7.15 31.11 11.26
N MET A 113 6.00 31.78 11.46
CA MET A 113 4.76 31.04 11.79
C MET A 113 4.25 30.23 10.60
N ILE A 114 4.26 30.78 9.39
CA ILE A 114 3.92 30.05 8.15
C ILE A 114 4.85 28.84 7.97
N SER A 115 6.16 29.02 8.17
CA SER A 115 7.12 27.91 8.14
C SER A 115 6.82 26.87 9.20
N GLY A 116 6.43 27.30 10.39
CA GLY A 116 6.05 26.42 11.49
C GLY A 116 4.88 25.51 11.12
N TYR A 117 3.82 26.07 10.60
CA TYR A 117 2.67 25.27 10.13
C TYR A 117 3.07 24.32 9.00
N ALA A 118 3.78 24.80 7.99
CA ALA A 118 4.20 24.00 6.84
C ALA A 118 5.11 22.83 7.24
N GLN A 119 6.06 23.03 8.17
CA GLN A 119 6.99 21.99 8.65
C GLN A 119 6.30 20.95 9.52
N ASN A 120 5.21 21.30 10.21
CA ASN A 120 4.42 20.38 11.02
C ASN A 120 3.26 19.72 10.22
N GLY A 121 3.29 19.80 8.89
CA GLY A 121 2.31 19.14 8.03
C GLY A 121 0.96 19.86 7.92
N LEU A 122 0.83 21.05 8.50
CA LEU A 122 -0.40 21.84 8.55
C LEU A 122 -0.41 22.87 7.38
N GLY A 123 -0.40 22.35 6.15
CA GLY A 123 -0.27 23.16 4.94
C GLY A 123 -1.48 24.08 4.70
N ASN A 124 -2.70 23.65 5.04
CA ASN A 124 -3.90 24.45 4.90
C ASN A 124 -3.88 25.67 5.85
N GLU A 125 -3.44 25.46 7.07
CA GLU A 125 -3.29 26.52 8.08
C GLU A 125 -2.19 27.51 7.68
N ALA A 126 -1.10 27.04 7.07
CA ALA A 126 -0.06 27.90 6.50
C ALA A 126 -0.62 28.82 5.40
N LEU A 127 -1.45 28.30 4.51
CA LEU A 127 -2.11 29.07 3.46
C LEU A 127 -3.13 30.05 4.03
N ALA A 128 -3.93 29.66 5.03
CA ALA A 128 -4.87 30.54 5.70
C ALA A 128 -4.14 31.72 6.39
N LEU A 129 -2.99 31.43 7.00
CA LEU A 129 -2.17 32.45 7.65
C LEU A 129 -1.55 33.43 6.62
N TYR A 130 -1.22 32.96 5.43
CA TYR A 130 -0.76 33.81 4.33
C TYR A 130 -1.84 34.80 3.88
N GLU A 131 -3.09 34.41 3.80
CA GLU A 131 -4.18 35.34 3.49
C GLU A 131 -4.38 36.39 4.59
N GLN A 132 -4.20 36.03 5.86
CA GLN A 132 -4.19 37.00 6.96
C GLN A 132 -3.01 37.99 6.84
N MET A 133 -1.80 37.51 6.51
CA MET A 133 -0.62 38.35 6.28
C MET A 133 -0.89 39.39 5.20
N LYS A 134 -1.58 39.04 4.11
CA LYS A 134 -1.98 39.98 3.05
C LYS A 134 -3.00 41.00 3.53
N GLN A 135 -3.98 40.58 4.34
CA GLN A 135 -5.00 41.46 4.93
C GLN A 135 -4.38 42.50 5.88
N ASP A 136 -3.35 42.09 6.64
CA ASP A 136 -2.59 42.98 7.52
C ASP A 136 -1.62 43.88 6.74
N GLY A 137 -1.59 43.83 5.41
CA GLY A 137 -0.77 44.66 4.53
C GLY A 137 0.73 44.34 4.54
N VAL A 138 1.13 43.21 5.14
CA VAL A 138 2.53 42.78 5.20
C VAL A 138 2.92 42.08 3.91
N GLN A 139 3.94 42.61 3.21
CA GLN A 139 4.40 42.05 1.95
C GLN A 139 5.19 40.74 2.18
N PRO A 140 4.85 39.64 1.49
CA PRO A 140 5.61 38.41 1.55
C PRO A 140 7.01 38.56 0.97
N ASN A 141 7.96 37.84 1.54
CA ASN A 141 9.32 37.80 1.03
C ASN A 141 9.58 36.44 0.30
N ARG A 142 10.80 36.32 -0.25
CA ARG A 142 11.24 35.06 -0.90
C ARG A 142 11.02 33.81 -0.04
N VAL A 143 11.33 33.88 1.25
CA VAL A 143 11.20 32.74 2.18
C VAL A 143 9.73 32.35 2.33
N THR A 144 8.84 33.33 2.49
CA THR A 144 7.39 33.11 2.57
C THR A 144 6.88 32.34 1.34
N TYR A 145 7.24 32.80 0.13
CA TYR A 145 6.79 32.14 -1.10
C TYR A 145 7.33 30.72 -1.25
N VAL A 146 8.63 30.49 -0.98
CA VAL A 146 9.24 29.16 -1.05
C VAL A 146 8.55 28.17 -0.10
N VAL A 147 8.25 28.60 1.12
CA VAL A 147 7.57 27.76 2.11
C VAL A 147 6.14 27.42 1.68
N LEU A 148 5.38 28.40 1.23
CA LEU A 148 4.01 28.21 0.78
C LEU A 148 3.91 27.30 -0.46
N LEU A 149 4.80 27.47 -1.43
CA LEU A 149 4.87 26.60 -2.60
C LEU A 149 5.17 25.15 -2.22
N LYS A 150 6.11 24.94 -1.28
CA LYS A 150 6.39 23.59 -0.74
C LYS A 150 5.17 23.02 -0.03
N ALA A 151 4.46 23.84 0.76
CA ALA A 151 3.22 23.41 1.41
C ALA A 151 2.16 23.00 0.38
N CYS A 152 1.92 23.79 -0.66
CA CYS A 152 1.01 23.45 -1.75
C CYS A 152 1.38 22.14 -2.44
N GLY A 153 2.67 21.94 -2.74
CA GLY A 153 3.14 20.68 -3.35
C GLY A 153 2.92 19.45 -2.44
N ASN A 154 3.10 19.62 -1.13
CA ASN A 154 2.93 18.51 -0.18
C ASN A 154 1.47 18.12 0.04
N ILE A 155 0.52 19.08 0.03
CA ILE A 155 -0.91 18.81 0.21
C ILE A 155 -1.67 18.66 -1.11
N GLY A 156 -0.99 18.77 -2.27
CA GLY A 156 -1.62 18.69 -3.59
C GLY A 156 -2.53 19.88 -3.93
N ALA A 157 -2.33 21.06 -3.32
CA ALA A 157 -3.19 22.22 -3.47
C ALA A 157 -2.85 23.03 -4.75
N LEU A 158 -3.25 22.49 -5.91
CA LEU A 158 -2.90 23.05 -7.22
C LEU A 158 -3.41 24.47 -7.44
N GLU A 159 -4.68 24.75 -7.13
CA GLU A 159 -5.29 26.05 -7.39
C GLU A 159 -4.67 27.15 -6.53
N GLN A 160 -4.40 26.87 -5.25
CA GLN A 160 -3.64 27.78 -4.38
C GLN A 160 -2.21 27.97 -4.86
N GLY A 161 -1.58 26.92 -5.38
CA GLY A 161 -0.26 27.00 -6.02
C GLY A 161 -0.24 27.91 -7.25
N LYS A 162 -1.28 27.85 -8.10
CA LYS A 162 -1.43 28.77 -9.24
C LYS A 162 -1.63 30.22 -8.79
N GLN A 163 -2.41 30.44 -7.73
CA GLN A 163 -2.62 31.78 -7.17
C GLN A 163 -1.31 32.35 -6.61
N LEU A 164 -0.54 31.55 -5.87
CA LEU A 164 0.78 31.94 -5.38
C LEU A 164 1.74 32.28 -6.53
N HIS A 165 1.72 31.51 -7.61
CA HIS A 165 2.53 31.79 -8.80
C HIS A 165 2.17 33.16 -9.41
N TYR A 166 0.88 33.48 -9.49
CA TYR A 166 0.44 34.82 -9.93
C TYR A 166 0.94 35.93 -8.98
N ASP A 167 0.82 35.75 -7.67
CA ASP A 167 1.28 36.70 -6.65
C ASP A 167 2.80 36.90 -6.73
N ILE A 168 3.57 35.83 -7.01
CA ILE A 168 5.04 35.88 -7.22
C ILE A 168 5.42 36.75 -8.43
N ILE A 169 4.73 36.57 -9.56
CA ILE A 169 4.94 37.37 -10.77
C ILE A 169 4.67 38.86 -10.45
N ARG A 170 3.55 39.13 -9.79
CA ARG A 170 3.15 40.50 -9.41
C ARG A 170 4.13 41.15 -8.43
N SER A 171 4.79 40.37 -7.58
CA SER A 171 5.78 40.82 -6.60
C SER A 171 7.20 40.93 -7.17
N GLY A 172 7.41 40.61 -8.45
CA GLY A 172 8.69 40.72 -9.13
C GLY A 172 9.72 39.64 -8.82
N PHE A 173 9.31 38.51 -8.29
CA PHE A 173 10.20 37.37 -7.98
C PHE A 173 10.28 36.33 -9.09
N GLU A 174 9.73 36.59 -10.28
CA GLU A 174 9.67 35.64 -11.41
C GLU A 174 11.06 35.13 -11.84
N SER A 175 12.10 35.96 -11.73
CA SER A 175 13.47 35.63 -12.15
C SER A 175 14.30 34.94 -11.04
N ASP A 176 13.75 34.75 -9.85
CA ASP A 176 14.47 34.10 -8.75
C ASP A 176 14.58 32.60 -8.98
N VAL A 177 15.79 32.06 -9.12
CA VAL A 177 16.05 30.64 -9.42
C VAL A 177 15.48 29.73 -8.34
N THR A 178 15.58 30.11 -7.06
CA THR A 178 15.04 29.28 -5.95
C THR A 178 13.52 29.16 -6.01
N ILE A 179 12.85 30.29 -6.31
CA ILE A 179 11.40 30.31 -6.49
C ILE A 179 11.00 29.51 -7.73
N GLY A 180 11.72 29.71 -8.86
CA GLY A 180 11.51 28.93 -10.08
C GLY A 180 11.63 27.42 -9.85
N ASN A 181 12.69 26.97 -9.15
CA ASN A 181 12.87 25.56 -8.77
C ASN A 181 11.72 25.04 -7.90
N THR A 182 11.28 25.85 -6.94
CA THR A 182 10.18 25.46 -6.04
C THR A 182 8.83 25.42 -6.75
N LEU A 183 8.60 26.31 -7.74
CA LEU A 183 7.42 26.26 -8.59
C LEU A 183 7.39 25.01 -9.46
N VAL A 184 8.52 24.64 -10.07
CA VAL A 184 8.65 23.39 -10.83
C VAL A 184 8.34 22.19 -9.94
N ASP A 185 8.94 22.10 -8.75
CA ASP A 185 8.68 21.03 -7.78
C ASP A 185 7.21 20.99 -7.33
N MET A 186 6.60 22.15 -7.05
CA MET A 186 5.20 22.28 -6.65
C MET A 186 4.25 21.75 -7.74
N TYR A 187 4.42 22.21 -8.99
CA TYR A 187 3.57 21.75 -10.09
C TYR A 187 3.74 20.25 -10.37
N ALA A 188 4.98 19.76 -10.33
CA ALA A 188 5.27 18.33 -10.47
C ALA A 188 4.60 17.50 -9.37
N LYS A 189 4.68 17.93 -8.10
CA LYS A 189 4.03 17.25 -6.96
C LYS A 189 2.52 17.28 -7.03
N CYS A 190 1.93 18.35 -7.59
CA CYS A 190 0.49 18.45 -7.83
C CYS A 190 0.01 17.71 -9.09
N GLY A 191 0.88 16.97 -9.79
CA GLY A 191 0.53 16.20 -10.98
C GLY A 191 0.41 16.99 -12.28
N CYS A 192 0.78 18.30 -12.28
CA CYS A 192 0.72 19.17 -13.46
C CYS A 192 2.09 19.27 -14.14
N ILE A 193 2.56 18.18 -14.71
CA ILE A 193 3.90 18.11 -15.30
C ILE A 193 4.06 19.06 -16.51
N GLU A 194 3.02 19.32 -17.27
CA GLU A 194 3.07 20.25 -18.42
C GLU A 194 3.43 21.68 -17.98
N LEU A 195 2.83 22.16 -16.89
CA LEU A 195 3.15 23.50 -16.34
C LEU A 195 4.57 23.55 -15.78
N ALA A 196 5.01 22.47 -15.12
CA ALA A 196 6.39 22.36 -14.66
C ALA A 196 7.39 22.44 -15.83
N CYS A 197 7.11 21.73 -16.94
CA CYS A 197 7.93 21.76 -18.17
C CYS A 197 7.97 23.16 -18.82
N GLN A 198 6.82 23.83 -18.92
CA GLN A 198 6.74 25.19 -19.46
C GLN A 198 7.58 26.18 -18.64
N LEU A 199 7.50 26.08 -17.32
CA LEU A 199 8.32 26.90 -16.43
C LEU A 199 9.81 26.59 -16.56
N PHE A 200 10.16 25.31 -16.49
CA PHE A 200 11.53 24.86 -16.66
C PHE A 200 12.14 25.32 -17.98
N SER A 201 11.38 25.27 -19.08
CA SER A 201 11.85 25.74 -20.40
C SER A 201 12.07 27.26 -20.45
N LYS A 202 11.29 28.05 -19.70
CA LYS A 202 11.41 29.50 -19.59
C LYS A 202 12.52 29.97 -18.66
N MET A 203 13.00 29.13 -17.75
CA MET A 203 14.09 29.50 -16.83
C MET A 203 15.37 29.78 -17.61
N SER A 204 15.89 30.99 -17.47
CA SER A 204 17.15 31.41 -18.10
C SER A 204 18.37 30.77 -17.45
N ASN A 205 18.30 30.52 -16.15
CA ASN A 205 19.34 29.84 -15.36
C ASN A 205 18.77 28.57 -14.76
N ARG A 206 19.30 27.42 -15.18
CA ARG A 206 18.93 26.08 -14.66
C ARG A 206 20.12 25.53 -13.90
N ASP A 207 19.94 25.29 -12.61
CA ASP A 207 20.93 24.64 -11.76
C ASP A 207 20.60 23.13 -11.57
N VAL A 208 21.47 22.42 -10.87
CA VAL A 208 21.26 21.00 -10.59
C VAL A 208 19.94 20.73 -9.87
N VAL A 209 19.44 21.69 -9.08
CA VAL A 209 18.17 21.57 -8.36
C VAL A 209 16.99 21.62 -9.32
N SER A 210 17.02 22.55 -10.32
CA SER A 210 16.01 22.64 -11.37
C SER A 210 15.85 21.32 -12.15
N TRP A 211 16.98 20.78 -12.59
CA TRP A 211 17.03 19.50 -13.33
C TRP A 211 16.52 18.34 -12.48
N THR A 212 16.96 18.27 -11.22
CA THR A 212 16.57 17.21 -10.29
C THR A 212 15.08 17.25 -9.99
N ALA A 213 14.49 18.43 -9.82
CA ALA A 213 13.05 18.61 -9.63
C ALA A 213 12.24 18.08 -10.83
N MET A 214 12.70 18.35 -12.05
CA MET A 214 12.07 17.82 -13.26
C MET A 214 12.17 16.29 -13.36
N ILE A 215 13.34 15.69 -13.07
CA ILE A 215 13.52 14.24 -13.04
C ILE A 215 12.54 13.61 -12.04
N ALA A 216 12.48 14.12 -10.82
CA ALA A 216 11.58 13.61 -9.78
C ALA A 216 10.10 13.79 -10.17
N GLY A 217 9.75 14.90 -10.80
CA GLY A 217 8.40 15.18 -11.29
C GLY A 217 7.94 14.18 -12.36
N TYR A 218 8.76 14.01 -13.39
CA TYR A 218 8.47 13.02 -14.44
C TYR A 218 8.37 11.59 -13.90
N ALA A 219 9.30 11.21 -13.00
CA ALA A 219 9.28 9.89 -12.38
C ALA A 219 7.99 9.65 -11.58
N LYS A 220 7.53 10.65 -10.81
CA LYS A 220 6.30 10.57 -10.03
C LYS A 220 5.04 10.43 -10.90
N CYS A 221 5.04 11.06 -12.09
CA CYS A 221 3.94 10.96 -13.04
C CYS A 221 4.00 9.71 -13.93
N GLY A 222 4.93 8.78 -13.69
CA GLY A 222 5.11 7.58 -14.50
C GLY A 222 5.78 7.81 -15.85
N CYS A 223 6.18 9.07 -16.19
CA CYS A 223 6.81 9.44 -17.45
C CYS A 223 8.32 9.21 -17.41
N ILE A 224 8.74 7.99 -17.12
CA ILE A 224 10.14 7.68 -16.81
C ILE A 224 11.11 7.92 -17.98
N GLU A 225 10.68 7.75 -19.22
CA GLU A 225 11.51 8.02 -20.41
C GLU A 225 11.85 9.52 -20.52
N HIS A 226 10.90 10.40 -20.20
CA HIS A 226 11.18 11.84 -20.16
C HIS A 226 12.13 12.20 -19.02
N ALA A 227 11.99 11.55 -17.84
CA ALA A 227 12.95 11.72 -16.75
C ALA A 227 14.36 11.32 -17.18
N ARG A 228 14.51 10.21 -17.91
CA ARG A 228 15.77 9.74 -18.46
C ARG A 228 16.36 10.72 -19.48
N GLN A 229 15.52 11.27 -20.37
CA GLN A 229 15.95 12.27 -21.32
C GLN A 229 16.52 13.50 -20.62
N VAL A 230 15.78 14.05 -19.65
CA VAL A 230 16.20 15.19 -18.83
C VAL A 230 17.52 14.89 -18.10
N PHE A 231 17.67 13.70 -17.52
CA PHE A 231 18.91 13.27 -16.87
C PHE A 231 20.09 13.21 -17.85
N ASN A 232 19.87 12.77 -19.09
CA ASN A 232 20.92 12.68 -20.10
C ASN A 232 21.34 14.06 -20.65
N GLU A 233 20.42 15.04 -20.64
CA GLU A 233 20.70 16.41 -21.07
C GLU A 233 21.48 17.23 -20.03
N MET A 234 21.60 16.73 -18.78
CA MET A 234 22.38 17.42 -17.75
C MET A 234 23.87 17.44 -18.10
N SER A 235 24.48 18.62 -18.10
CA SER A 235 25.93 18.82 -18.30
C SER A 235 26.76 18.33 -17.11
N GLU A 236 26.23 18.51 -15.89
CA GLU A 236 26.85 18.06 -14.65
C GLU A 236 25.83 17.27 -13.83
N ARG A 237 26.22 16.06 -13.42
CA ARG A 237 25.38 15.16 -12.63
C ARG A 237 25.90 15.09 -11.20
N SER A 238 25.07 15.49 -10.25
CA SER A 238 25.37 15.34 -8.81
C SER A 238 24.84 13.99 -8.28
N VAL A 239 25.30 13.57 -7.10
CA VAL A 239 24.75 12.39 -6.39
C VAL A 239 23.23 12.51 -6.24
N VAL A 240 22.69 13.74 -6.08
CA VAL A 240 21.24 13.95 -5.93
C VAL A 240 20.50 13.64 -7.23
N SER A 241 21.00 14.02 -8.40
CA SER A 241 20.36 13.71 -9.69
C SER A 241 20.40 12.20 -9.99
N TRP A 242 21.49 11.51 -9.66
CA TRP A 242 21.57 10.06 -9.75
C TRP A 242 20.55 9.39 -8.85
N ASN A 243 20.47 9.82 -7.58
CA ASN A 243 19.51 9.27 -6.62
C ASN A 243 18.07 9.46 -7.08
N SER A 244 17.73 10.64 -7.62
CA SER A 244 16.38 10.91 -8.14
C SER A 244 16.01 9.99 -9.30
N MET A 245 16.98 9.71 -10.19
CA MET A 245 16.73 8.80 -11.31
C MET A 245 16.65 7.33 -10.87
N ILE A 246 17.55 6.88 -9.97
CA ILE A 246 17.52 5.51 -9.41
C ILE A 246 16.19 5.30 -8.66
N ALA A 247 15.79 6.24 -7.80
CA ALA A 247 14.52 6.18 -7.09
C ALA A 247 13.32 6.19 -8.06
N GLY A 248 13.39 7.02 -9.11
CA GLY A 248 12.37 7.09 -10.15
C GLY A 248 12.17 5.75 -10.86
N TYR A 249 13.24 5.08 -11.26
CA TYR A 249 13.16 3.75 -11.85
C TYR A 249 12.57 2.73 -10.86
N ALA A 250 13.05 2.73 -9.60
CA ALA A 250 12.56 1.81 -8.58
C ALA A 250 11.05 1.97 -8.31
N GLN A 251 10.57 3.21 -8.19
CA GLN A 251 9.15 3.53 -7.97
C GLN A 251 8.24 3.15 -9.14
N ASN A 252 8.77 3.15 -10.36
CA ASN A 252 8.02 2.77 -11.56
C ASN A 252 8.18 1.27 -11.92
N GLY A 253 8.67 0.43 -11.01
CA GLY A 253 8.82 -1.01 -11.20
C GLY A 253 9.96 -1.42 -12.13
N LEU A 254 10.83 -0.49 -12.53
CA LEU A 254 11.97 -0.69 -13.41
C LEU A 254 13.24 -0.96 -12.57
N GLY A 255 13.17 -1.97 -11.71
CA GLY A 255 14.25 -2.28 -10.76
C GLY A 255 15.57 -2.67 -11.42
N LYS A 256 15.52 -3.34 -12.58
CA LYS A 256 16.73 -3.71 -13.32
C LYS A 256 17.49 -2.48 -13.84
N GLU A 257 16.77 -1.51 -14.37
CA GLU A 257 17.28 -0.24 -14.87
C GLU A 257 17.85 0.61 -13.72
N ALA A 258 17.16 0.61 -12.56
CA ALA A 258 17.64 1.28 -11.35
C ALA A 258 19.00 0.73 -10.90
N LEU A 259 19.14 -0.59 -10.84
CA LEU A 259 20.41 -1.25 -10.47
C LEU A 259 21.52 -1.04 -11.50
N ALA A 260 21.19 -1.06 -12.80
CA ALA A 260 22.16 -0.75 -13.86
C ALA A 260 22.67 0.70 -13.73
N LEU A 261 21.79 1.64 -13.37
CA LEU A 261 22.16 3.03 -13.15
C LEU A 261 23.02 3.21 -11.87
N TYR A 262 22.74 2.47 -10.80
CA TYR A 262 23.58 2.42 -9.61
C TYR A 262 24.99 1.95 -9.92
N GLU A 263 25.15 0.89 -10.71
CA GLU A 263 26.46 0.39 -11.14
C GLU A 263 27.18 1.38 -12.08
N GLN A 264 26.45 2.14 -12.89
CA GLN A 264 27.01 3.22 -13.69
C GLN A 264 27.54 4.35 -12.81
N MET A 265 26.78 4.80 -11.81
CA MET A 265 27.21 5.80 -10.83
C MET A 265 28.53 5.42 -10.15
N LYS A 266 28.68 4.15 -9.76
CA LYS A 266 29.95 3.64 -9.18
C LYS A 266 31.11 3.70 -10.16
N ARG A 267 30.88 3.36 -11.44
CA ARG A 267 31.90 3.45 -12.50
C ARG A 267 32.35 4.89 -12.76
N GLU A 268 31.46 5.86 -12.59
CA GLU A 268 31.81 7.28 -12.67
C GLU A 268 32.48 7.80 -11.38
N SER A 269 32.87 6.91 -10.46
CA SER A 269 33.60 7.20 -9.22
C SER A 269 32.86 8.11 -8.25
N LEU A 270 31.53 8.25 -8.39
CA LEU A 270 30.68 8.93 -7.45
C LEU A 270 30.40 8.04 -6.23
N GLN A 271 30.59 8.60 -5.03
CA GLN A 271 30.36 7.84 -3.81
C GLN A 271 28.86 7.77 -3.50
N PRO A 272 28.29 6.54 -3.39
CA PRO A 272 26.91 6.36 -2.94
C PRO A 272 26.72 6.86 -1.51
N ASN A 273 25.59 7.47 -1.24
CA ASN A 273 25.16 7.89 0.10
C ASN A 273 23.96 7.05 0.56
N ILE A 274 23.45 7.34 1.76
CA ILE A 274 22.29 6.66 2.36
C ILE A 274 21.11 6.61 1.37
N VAL A 275 20.77 7.73 0.72
CA VAL A 275 19.65 7.82 -0.23
C VAL A 275 19.88 6.91 -1.45
N THR A 276 21.13 6.82 -1.94
CA THR A 276 21.50 5.91 -3.04
C THR A 276 21.23 4.46 -2.65
N TYR A 277 21.72 4.04 -1.46
CA TYR A 277 21.54 2.67 -0.98
C TYR A 277 20.07 2.33 -0.75
N VAL A 278 19.31 3.22 -0.11
CA VAL A 278 17.86 3.05 0.09
C VAL A 278 17.13 2.87 -1.24
N SER A 279 17.43 3.70 -2.24
CA SER A 279 16.81 3.60 -3.57
C SER A 279 17.18 2.30 -4.29
N ALA A 280 18.45 1.87 -4.23
CA ALA A 280 18.91 0.64 -4.85
C ALA A 280 18.35 -0.61 -4.14
N LEU A 281 18.26 -0.61 -2.81
CA LEU A 281 17.61 -1.69 -2.04
C LEU A 281 16.13 -1.79 -2.35
N SER A 282 15.43 -0.66 -2.48
CA SER A 282 14.02 -0.62 -2.90
C SER A 282 13.84 -1.20 -4.31
N ALA A 283 14.79 -0.95 -5.22
CA ALA A 283 14.81 -1.56 -6.54
C ALA A 283 15.00 -3.09 -6.46
N CYS A 284 15.92 -3.60 -5.62
CA CYS A 284 16.06 -5.03 -5.38
C CYS A 284 14.78 -5.66 -4.84
N ALA A 285 14.13 -4.98 -3.89
CA ALA A 285 12.87 -5.43 -3.30
C ALA A 285 11.75 -5.54 -4.34
N SER A 286 11.66 -4.59 -5.28
CA SER A 286 10.60 -4.56 -6.30
C SER A 286 10.68 -5.69 -7.32
N ILE A 287 11.88 -6.24 -7.58
CA ILE A 287 12.11 -7.32 -8.55
C ILE A 287 12.60 -8.63 -7.88
N ALA A 288 12.52 -8.71 -6.56
CA ALA A 288 12.98 -9.84 -5.76
C ALA A 288 14.45 -10.26 -6.06
N ALA A 289 15.33 -9.29 -6.29
CA ALA A 289 16.72 -9.51 -6.68
C ALA A 289 17.63 -9.77 -5.48
N LEU A 290 17.53 -10.96 -4.87
CA LEU A 290 18.21 -11.31 -3.62
C LEU A 290 19.73 -11.17 -3.68
N GLU A 291 20.38 -11.66 -4.75
CA GLU A 291 21.84 -11.67 -4.83
C GLU A 291 22.41 -10.25 -4.95
N GLN A 292 21.78 -9.38 -5.74
CA GLN A 292 22.13 -7.96 -5.81
C GLN A 292 21.88 -7.27 -4.46
N GLY A 293 20.79 -7.61 -3.76
CA GLY A 293 20.51 -7.12 -2.41
C GLY A 293 21.58 -7.49 -1.40
N LYS A 294 22.10 -8.73 -1.43
CA LYS A 294 23.22 -9.17 -0.57
C LYS A 294 24.52 -8.41 -0.89
N GLN A 295 24.78 -8.15 -2.17
CA GLN A 295 25.95 -7.38 -2.59
C GLN A 295 25.84 -5.93 -2.09
N LEU A 296 24.67 -5.28 -2.24
CA LEU A 296 24.42 -3.94 -1.70
C LEU A 296 24.59 -3.90 -0.18
N HIS A 297 24.09 -4.91 0.55
CA HIS A 297 24.31 -5.02 2.00
C HIS A 297 25.80 -5.05 2.35
N SER A 298 26.62 -5.82 1.60
CA SER A 298 28.06 -5.84 1.78
C SER A 298 28.72 -4.48 1.47
N ASP A 299 28.25 -3.77 0.47
CA ASP A 299 28.71 -2.41 0.13
C ASP A 299 28.36 -1.39 1.24
N ILE A 300 27.16 -1.50 1.81
CA ILE A 300 26.69 -0.68 2.95
C ILE A 300 27.58 -0.86 4.18
N ILE A 301 27.93 -2.11 4.52
CA ILE A 301 28.84 -2.41 5.64
C ILE A 301 30.21 -1.79 5.39
N ARG A 302 30.75 -1.94 4.19
CA ARG A 302 32.06 -1.35 3.82
C ARG A 302 32.05 0.18 3.86
N SER A 303 30.92 0.79 3.57
CA SER A 303 30.75 2.26 3.57
C SER A 303 30.40 2.83 4.95
N GLY A 304 30.22 1.99 5.98
CA GLY A 304 29.96 2.40 7.36
C GLY A 304 28.53 2.88 7.63
N PHE A 305 27.55 2.54 6.75
CA PHE A 305 26.14 2.93 6.92
C PHE A 305 25.28 1.85 7.60
N GLU A 306 25.90 0.78 8.13
CA GLU A 306 25.19 -0.34 8.77
C GLU A 306 24.34 0.10 9.99
N SER A 307 24.77 1.14 10.71
CA SER A 307 24.10 1.64 11.90
C SER A 307 22.97 2.64 11.61
N ASP A 308 22.75 3.02 10.36
CA ASP A 308 21.68 3.95 9.98
C ASP A 308 20.31 3.22 10.01
N VAL A 309 19.35 3.79 10.75
CA VAL A 309 18.02 3.19 10.94
C VAL A 309 17.26 3.07 9.63
N THR A 310 17.34 4.06 8.74
CA THR A 310 16.64 4.04 7.44
C THR A 310 17.18 2.94 6.53
N VAL A 311 18.50 2.79 6.50
CA VAL A 311 19.16 1.71 5.76
C VAL A 311 18.77 0.34 6.34
N GLY A 312 18.79 0.20 7.67
CA GLY A 312 18.36 -1.02 8.35
C GLY A 312 16.93 -1.40 8.02
N ASN A 313 16.01 -0.45 8.10
CA ASN A 313 14.60 -0.66 7.75
C ASN A 313 14.42 -1.11 6.31
N THR A 314 15.16 -0.50 5.37
CA THR A 314 15.09 -0.85 3.95
C THR A 314 15.73 -2.21 3.65
N LEU A 315 16.79 -2.60 4.37
CA LEU A 315 17.37 -3.94 4.29
C LEU A 315 16.39 -5.02 4.76
N VAL A 316 15.71 -4.76 5.89
CA VAL A 316 14.65 -5.67 6.40
C VAL A 316 13.56 -5.85 5.36
N ASP A 317 13.04 -4.75 4.78
CA ASP A 317 12.01 -4.78 3.74
C ASP A 317 12.50 -5.53 2.48
N MET A 318 13.72 -5.27 2.03
CA MET A 318 14.32 -5.93 0.86
C MET A 318 14.43 -7.44 1.07
N TYR A 319 14.99 -7.89 2.20
CA TYR A 319 15.11 -9.32 2.46
C TYR A 319 13.76 -10.00 2.60
N ALA A 320 12.80 -9.35 3.27
CA ALA A 320 11.43 -9.85 3.40
C ALA A 320 10.74 -10.03 2.05
N LYS A 321 10.80 -9.04 1.17
CA LYS A 321 10.22 -9.09 -0.19
C LYS A 321 10.92 -10.10 -1.10
N CYS A 322 12.19 -10.40 -0.84
CA CYS A 322 12.91 -11.49 -1.51
C CYS A 322 12.62 -12.88 -0.92
N GLY A 323 11.70 -13.02 0.03
CA GLY A 323 11.36 -14.29 0.68
C GLY A 323 12.37 -14.78 1.74
N CYS A 324 13.34 -13.95 2.12
CA CYS A 324 14.42 -14.31 3.04
C CYS A 324 14.19 -13.72 4.44
N THR A 325 13.15 -14.16 5.12
CA THR A 325 12.74 -13.64 6.44
C THR A 325 13.79 -13.84 7.53
N GLU A 326 14.61 -14.90 7.45
CA GLU A 326 15.71 -15.15 8.40
C GLU A 326 16.79 -14.06 8.32
N HIS A 327 17.19 -13.65 7.10
CA HIS A 327 18.14 -12.55 6.95
C HIS A 327 17.54 -11.21 7.36
N ALA A 328 16.26 -10.99 7.09
CA ALA A 328 15.53 -9.81 7.57
C ALA A 328 15.59 -9.73 9.11
N LEU A 329 15.31 -10.84 9.81
CA LEU A 329 15.38 -10.93 11.26
C LEU A 329 16.79 -10.71 11.81
N GLN A 330 17.81 -11.24 11.12
CA GLN A 330 19.22 -11.02 11.51
C GLN A 330 19.60 -9.53 11.44
N VAL A 331 19.19 -8.83 10.38
CA VAL A 331 19.42 -7.38 10.25
C VAL A 331 18.67 -6.64 11.36
N PHE A 332 17.37 -6.93 11.52
CA PHE A 332 16.51 -6.32 12.55
C PHE A 332 17.08 -6.48 13.95
N SER A 333 17.57 -7.69 14.28
CA SER A 333 18.15 -7.99 15.62
C SER A 333 19.47 -7.26 15.89
N LYS A 334 20.26 -6.97 14.84
CA LYS A 334 21.52 -6.24 14.95
C LYS A 334 21.35 -4.72 15.01
N MET A 335 20.20 -4.18 14.67
CA MET A 335 19.95 -2.75 14.74
C MET A 335 20.11 -2.24 16.16
N SER A 336 20.97 -1.25 16.37
CA SER A 336 21.22 -0.63 17.68
C SER A 336 20.07 0.23 18.18
N LYS A 337 19.28 0.79 17.26
CA LYS A 337 18.05 1.55 17.53
C LYS A 337 16.96 1.04 16.61
N ARG A 338 15.81 0.75 17.16
CA ARG A 338 14.61 0.33 16.43
C ARG A 338 13.51 1.33 16.70
N ASP A 339 13.00 1.95 15.65
CA ASP A 339 11.83 2.82 15.68
C ASP A 339 10.57 2.04 15.27
N VAL A 340 9.41 2.68 15.31
CA VAL A 340 8.14 2.06 14.90
C VAL A 340 8.18 1.57 13.45
N ILE A 341 8.97 2.22 12.58
CA ILE A 341 9.13 1.80 11.18
C ILE A 341 9.91 0.49 11.09
N SER A 342 10.97 0.33 11.91
CA SER A 342 11.75 -0.92 11.98
C SER A 342 10.87 -2.12 12.33
N TRP A 343 10.03 -1.96 13.36
CA TRP A 343 9.08 -2.99 13.79
C TRP A 343 8.05 -3.27 12.70
N ASN A 344 7.45 -2.24 12.11
CA ASN A 344 6.48 -2.39 11.03
C ASN A 344 7.06 -3.09 9.81
N SER A 345 8.31 -2.80 9.43
CA SER A 345 8.99 -3.46 8.31
C SER A 345 9.16 -4.97 8.56
N MET A 346 9.53 -5.36 9.78
CA MET A 346 9.71 -6.77 10.11
C MET A 346 8.36 -7.50 10.27
N ILE A 347 7.36 -6.88 10.92
CA ILE A 347 5.99 -7.43 11.06
C ILE A 347 5.36 -7.60 9.66
N ALA A 348 5.47 -6.60 8.78
CA ALA A 348 5.01 -6.68 7.40
C ALA A 348 5.75 -7.76 6.60
N GLY A 349 7.05 -7.91 6.84
CA GLY A 349 7.85 -8.96 6.23
C GLY A 349 7.35 -10.36 6.59
N TYR A 350 7.00 -10.59 7.83
CA TYR A 350 6.40 -11.87 8.25
C TYR A 350 5.01 -12.08 7.66
N GLU A 351 4.15 -11.04 7.67
CA GLU A 351 2.79 -11.14 7.11
C GLU A 351 2.82 -11.49 5.62
N GLN A 352 3.64 -10.78 4.82
CA GLN A 352 3.78 -10.99 3.38
C GLN A 352 4.31 -12.39 3.01
N ASN A 353 5.09 -13.02 3.88
CA ASN A 353 5.61 -14.37 3.70
C ASN A 353 4.74 -15.45 4.37
N GLY A 354 3.52 -15.13 4.80
CA GLY A 354 2.58 -16.07 5.41
C GLY A 354 2.93 -16.49 6.84
N LEU A 355 3.94 -15.88 7.45
CA LEU A 355 4.39 -16.14 8.82
C LEU A 355 3.59 -15.27 9.82
N CYS A 356 2.26 -15.37 9.74
CA CYS A 356 1.36 -14.47 10.50
C CYS A 356 1.46 -14.68 12.01
N LYS A 357 1.77 -15.89 12.48
CA LYS A 357 1.95 -16.17 13.91
C LYS A 357 3.20 -15.48 14.46
N GLU A 358 4.27 -15.48 13.69
CA GLU A 358 5.53 -14.81 14.00
C GLU A 358 5.35 -13.28 14.00
N ALA A 359 4.53 -12.75 13.08
CA ALA A 359 4.16 -11.34 13.06
C ALA A 359 3.44 -10.91 14.36
N LEU A 360 2.49 -11.72 14.84
CA LEU A 360 1.78 -11.47 16.10
C LEU A 360 2.71 -11.61 17.32
N ALA A 361 3.62 -12.58 17.32
CA ALA A 361 4.60 -12.73 18.40
C ALA A 361 5.56 -11.54 18.46
N LEU A 362 5.97 -11.00 17.31
CA LEU A 362 6.84 -9.82 17.22
C LEU A 362 6.14 -8.56 17.77
N TYR A 363 4.82 -8.44 17.59
CA TYR A 363 4.04 -7.36 18.19
C TYR A 363 4.07 -7.38 19.72
N GLU A 364 4.02 -8.55 20.35
CA GLU A 364 4.17 -8.65 21.81
C GLU A 364 5.55 -8.17 22.27
N GLN A 365 6.62 -8.52 21.52
CA GLN A 365 7.97 -8.02 21.79
C GLN A 365 8.05 -6.49 21.63
N MET A 366 7.41 -5.92 20.61
CA MET A 366 7.33 -4.46 20.40
C MET A 366 6.74 -3.75 21.62
N LYS A 367 5.70 -4.34 22.25
CA LYS A 367 5.09 -3.81 23.47
C LYS A 367 6.03 -3.93 24.67
N GLU A 368 6.77 -5.03 24.80
CA GLU A 368 7.76 -5.24 25.87
C GLU A 368 8.91 -4.22 25.79
N GLU A 369 9.32 -3.85 24.56
CA GLU A 369 10.33 -2.79 24.33
C GLU A 369 9.74 -1.37 24.46
N LEU A 370 8.47 -1.22 24.86
CA LEU A 370 7.76 0.06 25.05
C LEU A 370 7.68 0.93 23.79
N VAL A 371 7.81 0.35 22.61
CA VAL A 371 7.62 1.05 21.35
C VAL A 371 6.13 1.14 21.05
N GLN A 372 5.62 2.37 20.91
CA GLN A 372 4.19 2.59 20.70
C GLN A 372 3.78 2.20 19.28
N PRO A 373 2.81 1.28 19.10
CA PRO A 373 2.24 0.95 17.80
C PRO A 373 1.52 2.15 17.19
N ASN A 374 1.52 2.24 15.87
CA ASN A 374 0.75 3.22 15.12
C ASN A 374 -0.34 2.55 14.27
N TYR A 375 -1.13 3.35 13.54
CA TYR A 375 -2.18 2.83 12.67
C TYR A 375 -1.67 1.82 11.62
N VAL A 376 -0.42 1.99 11.11
CA VAL A 376 0.20 1.03 10.18
C VAL A 376 0.47 -0.31 10.85
N THR A 377 1.00 -0.30 12.08
CA THR A 377 1.22 -1.52 12.88
C THR A 377 -0.07 -2.32 13.01
N TYR A 378 -1.15 -1.65 13.43
CA TYR A 378 -2.46 -2.30 13.60
C TYR A 378 -3.01 -2.83 12.28
N ALA A 379 -2.92 -2.07 11.19
CA ALA A 379 -3.39 -2.52 9.89
C ALA A 379 -2.67 -3.80 9.40
N ILE A 380 -1.35 -3.91 9.59
CA ILE A 380 -0.59 -5.11 9.21
C ILE A 380 -1.00 -6.31 10.07
N LEU A 381 -1.11 -6.12 11.39
CA LEU A 381 -1.47 -7.20 12.33
C LEU A 381 -2.91 -7.70 12.11
N LEU A 382 -3.84 -6.81 11.82
CA LEU A 382 -5.22 -7.17 11.47
C LEU A 382 -5.27 -8.00 10.18
N LYS A 383 -4.46 -7.64 9.16
CA LYS A 383 -4.30 -8.45 7.95
C LYS A 383 -3.73 -9.84 8.27
N ALA A 384 -2.73 -9.91 9.13
CA ALA A 384 -2.18 -11.19 9.58
C ALA A 384 -3.25 -12.05 10.28
N CYS A 385 -4.07 -11.47 11.17
CA CYS A 385 -5.19 -12.17 11.81
C CYS A 385 -6.23 -12.65 10.79
N ALA A 386 -6.55 -11.81 9.80
CA ALA A 386 -7.49 -12.15 8.72
C ALA A 386 -6.99 -13.35 7.89
N SER A 387 -5.69 -13.39 7.59
CA SER A 387 -5.08 -14.44 6.76
C SER A 387 -5.10 -15.83 7.40
N ILE A 388 -5.04 -15.90 8.74
CA ILE A 388 -5.07 -17.16 9.50
C ILE A 388 -6.37 -17.38 10.27
N ALA A 389 -7.39 -16.58 10.00
CA ALA A 389 -8.68 -16.58 10.69
C ALA A 389 -8.58 -16.55 12.22
N ALA A 390 -7.61 -15.78 12.75
CA ALA A 390 -7.31 -15.69 14.19
C ALA A 390 -8.24 -14.69 14.89
N LEU A 391 -9.49 -15.05 15.10
CA LEU A 391 -10.54 -14.17 15.63
C LEU A 391 -10.21 -13.60 17.02
N GLU A 392 -9.71 -14.43 17.94
CA GLU A 392 -9.46 -13.98 19.32
C GLU A 392 -8.32 -12.95 19.39
N GLN A 393 -7.24 -13.18 18.63
CA GLN A 393 -6.15 -12.21 18.50
C GLN A 393 -6.65 -10.91 17.84
N GLY A 394 -7.53 -11.03 16.82
CA GLY A 394 -8.17 -9.88 16.18
C GLY A 394 -9.02 -9.05 17.16
N LYS A 395 -9.78 -9.68 18.06
CA LYS A 395 -10.53 -9.00 19.12
C LYS A 395 -9.61 -8.31 20.12
N GLN A 396 -8.49 -8.95 20.49
CA GLN A 396 -7.50 -8.35 21.38
C GLN A 396 -6.88 -7.09 20.75
N LEU A 397 -6.47 -7.17 19.46
CA LEU A 397 -5.98 -6.02 18.73
C LEU A 397 -7.02 -4.90 18.63
N HIS A 398 -8.29 -5.21 18.41
CA HIS A 398 -9.36 -4.22 18.40
C HIS A 398 -9.47 -3.50 19.75
N SER A 399 -9.35 -4.21 20.87
CA SER A 399 -9.30 -3.59 22.20
C SER A 399 -8.07 -2.67 22.37
N ASP A 400 -6.91 -3.07 21.85
CA ASP A 400 -5.69 -2.25 21.94
C ASP A 400 -5.78 -1.00 21.03
N ILE A 401 -6.42 -1.11 19.88
CA ILE A 401 -6.72 0.02 18.96
C ILE A 401 -7.58 1.08 19.66
N ILE A 402 -8.64 0.66 20.37
CA ILE A 402 -9.52 1.55 21.13
C ILE A 402 -8.72 2.29 22.21
N LYS A 403 -7.90 1.56 23.00
CA LYS A 403 -7.06 2.15 24.05
C LYS A 403 -6.03 3.15 23.50
N SER A 404 -5.54 2.91 22.28
CA SER A 404 -4.54 3.75 21.61
C SER A 404 -5.16 4.93 20.84
N GLY A 405 -6.49 5.05 20.78
CA GLY A 405 -7.19 6.17 20.16
C GLY A 405 -7.27 6.11 18.63
N TYR A 406 -7.01 4.95 18.00
CA TYR A 406 -7.09 4.77 16.55
C TYR A 406 -8.47 4.25 16.07
N GLU A 407 -9.49 4.22 16.93
CA GLU A 407 -10.84 3.75 16.58
C GLU A 407 -11.48 4.56 15.43
N SER A 408 -11.15 5.85 15.33
CA SER A 408 -11.67 6.74 14.27
C SER A 408 -10.82 6.78 13.01
N ASP A 409 -9.71 6.05 12.95
CA ASP A 409 -8.87 5.99 11.75
C ASP A 409 -9.53 5.13 10.67
N VAL A 410 -9.71 5.70 9.47
CA VAL A 410 -10.43 5.03 8.37
C VAL A 410 -9.72 3.77 7.87
N ILE A 411 -8.37 3.79 7.83
CA ILE A 411 -7.57 2.64 7.37
C ILE A 411 -7.71 1.48 8.36
N VAL A 412 -7.61 1.79 9.66
CA VAL A 412 -7.77 0.80 10.73
C VAL A 412 -9.19 0.25 10.73
N GLY A 413 -10.20 1.12 10.60
CA GLY A 413 -11.62 0.73 10.52
C GLY A 413 -11.90 -0.22 9.36
N ASN A 414 -11.43 0.13 8.16
CA ASN A 414 -11.57 -0.72 6.96
C ASN A 414 -10.89 -2.08 7.15
N THR A 415 -9.70 -2.10 7.77
CA THR A 415 -8.98 -3.35 8.00
C THR A 415 -9.63 -4.20 9.10
N LEU A 416 -10.26 -3.59 10.12
CA LEU A 416 -11.06 -4.29 11.12
C LEU A 416 -12.29 -4.95 10.49
N VAL A 417 -12.98 -4.24 9.60
CA VAL A 417 -14.12 -4.81 8.85
C VAL A 417 -13.68 -6.02 8.05
N ASP A 418 -12.58 -5.93 7.29
CA ASP A 418 -12.03 -7.05 6.52
C ASP A 418 -11.61 -8.24 7.41
N MET A 419 -10.94 -7.97 8.54
CA MET A 419 -10.52 -9.00 9.48
C MET A 419 -11.72 -9.74 10.07
N TYR A 420 -12.73 -9.04 10.58
CA TYR A 420 -13.91 -9.69 11.14
C TYR A 420 -14.68 -10.49 10.09
N ALA A 421 -14.82 -9.95 8.88
CA ALA A 421 -15.48 -10.63 7.76
C ALA A 421 -14.76 -11.94 7.38
N LYS A 422 -13.43 -11.91 7.23
CA LYS A 422 -12.63 -13.11 6.92
C LYS A 422 -12.60 -14.13 8.04
N CYS A 423 -12.79 -13.69 9.29
CA CYS A 423 -12.97 -14.60 10.44
C CYS A 423 -14.42 -15.14 10.57
N GLY A 424 -15.31 -14.88 9.63
CA GLY A 424 -16.71 -15.32 9.67
C GLY A 424 -17.63 -14.53 10.60
N CYS A 425 -17.16 -13.41 11.17
CA CYS A 425 -17.89 -12.59 12.14
C CYS A 425 -18.49 -11.32 11.51
N THR A 426 -19.39 -11.49 10.56
CA THR A 426 -20.01 -10.39 9.79
C THR A 426 -20.77 -9.37 10.63
N GLU A 427 -21.36 -9.80 11.76
CA GLU A 427 -22.05 -8.88 12.68
C GLU A 427 -21.10 -7.89 13.37
N HIS A 428 -19.91 -8.37 13.81
CA HIS A 428 -18.89 -7.48 14.36
C HIS A 428 -18.31 -6.55 13.27
N ALA A 429 -18.10 -7.05 12.06
CA ALA A 429 -17.70 -6.23 10.93
C ALA A 429 -18.70 -5.10 10.68
N ARG A 430 -20.02 -5.41 10.70
CA ARG A 430 -21.09 -4.41 10.55
C ARG A 430 -21.13 -3.39 11.69
N GLN A 431 -20.89 -3.82 12.93
CA GLN A 431 -20.83 -2.91 14.08
C GLN A 431 -19.68 -1.91 13.95
N VAL A 432 -18.48 -2.38 13.55
CA VAL A 432 -17.32 -1.51 13.28
C VAL A 432 -17.66 -0.54 12.15
N PHE A 433 -18.16 -1.04 11.02
CA PHE A 433 -18.56 -0.22 9.89
C PHE A 433 -19.51 0.91 10.26
N ASN A 434 -20.56 0.59 11.05
CA ASN A 434 -21.56 1.58 11.48
C ASN A 434 -21.00 2.63 12.47
N LYS A 435 -19.93 2.31 13.20
CA LYS A 435 -19.27 3.23 14.15
C LYS A 435 -18.25 4.16 13.51
N MET A 436 -17.81 3.85 12.28
CA MET A 436 -16.83 4.69 11.58
C MET A 436 -17.39 6.08 11.35
N SER A 437 -16.59 7.10 11.66
CA SER A 437 -16.95 8.52 11.50
C SER A 437 -17.05 8.94 10.03
N VAL A 438 -16.26 8.32 9.17
CA VAL A 438 -16.24 8.52 7.71
C VAL A 438 -16.23 7.16 7.04
N GLN A 439 -17.19 6.92 6.17
CA GLN A 439 -17.28 5.71 5.36
C GLN A 439 -16.97 6.07 3.91
N ASP A 440 -15.76 5.78 3.49
CA ASP A 440 -15.32 5.98 2.11
C ASP A 440 -15.68 4.77 1.21
N VAL A 441 -15.38 4.86 -0.08
CA VAL A 441 -15.64 3.75 -1.04
C VAL A 441 -14.98 2.44 -0.59
N VAL A 442 -13.84 2.51 0.10
CA VAL A 442 -13.13 1.32 0.59
C VAL A 442 -13.90 0.67 1.74
N SER A 443 -14.43 1.47 2.67
CA SER A 443 -15.26 0.99 3.79
C SER A 443 -16.47 0.21 3.31
N TRP A 444 -17.24 0.80 2.38
CA TRP A 444 -18.41 0.16 1.78
C TRP A 444 -18.04 -1.12 1.03
N THR A 445 -16.99 -1.05 0.21
CA THR A 445 -16.52 -2.22 -0.57
C THR A 445 -16.05 -3.36 0.34
N SER A 446 -15.29 -3.05 1.40
CA SER A 446 -14.82 -4.08 2.35
C SER A 446 -15.99 -4.80 3.03
N MET A 447 -17.05 -4.08 3.38
CA MET A 447 -18.23 -4.69 4.00
C MET A 447 -19.05 -5.51 3.00
N ILE A 448 -19.21 -5.01 1.75
CA ILE A 448 -19.89 -5.75 0.66
C ILE A 448 -19.14 -7.04 0.33
N VAL A 449 -17.81 -6.98 0.18
CA VAL A 449 -16.95 -8.16 -0.03
C VAL A 449 -17.04 -9.11 1.15
N GLY A 450 -17.06 -8.58 2.38
CA GLY A 450 -17.22 -9.39 3.58
C GLY A 450 -18.54 -10.17 3.60
N TYR A 451 -19.63 -9.58 3.21
CA TYR A 451 -20.91 -10.29 3.07
C TYR A 451 -20.87 -11.34 1.96
N GLU A 452 -20.28 -11.01 0.79
CA GLU A 452 -20.16 -11.96 -0.33
C GLU A 452 -19.35 -13.18 0.05
N GLN A 453 -18.19 -13.00 0.70
CA GLN A 453 -17.32 -14.11 1.14
C GLN A 453 -17.98 -15.02 2.20
N ASN A 454 -18.95 -14.51 2.95
CA ASN A 454 -19.71 -15.28 3.95
C ASN A 454 -21.08 -15.77 3.41
N GLU A 455 -21.25 -15.84 2.10
CA GLU A 455 -22.46 -16.32 1.42
C GLU A 455 -23.76 -15.49 1.75
N LEU A 456 -23.59 -14.27 2.24
CA LEU A 456 -24.65 -13.34 2.57
C LEU A 456 -24.96 -12.38 1.40
N GLY A 457 -25.26 -12.97 0.23
CA GLY A 457 -25.43 -12.20 -1.01
C GLY A 457 -26.57 -11.19 -0.96
N LYS A 458 -27.66 -11.48 -0.23
CA LYS A 458 -28.80 -10.56 -0.06
C LYS A 458 -28.40 -9.32 0.74
N GLU A 459 -27.63 -9.52 1.80
CA GLU A 459 -27.11 -8.46 2.66
C GLU A 459 -26.11 -7.58 1.91
N ALA A 460 -25.26 -8.18 1.06
CA ALA A 460 -24.35 -7.44 0.18
C ALA A 460 -25.09 -6.52 -0.78
N LEU A 461 -26.15 -7.00 -1.43
CA LEU A 461 -26.98 -6.20 -2.33
C LEU A 461 -27.77 -5.11 -1.58
N ALA A 462 -28.32 -5.40 -0.40
CA ALA A 462 -28.98 -4.40 0.41
C ALA A 462 -28.05 -3.28 0.86
N LEU A 463 -26.79 -3.64 1.19
CA LEU A 463 -25.76 -2.67 1.55
C LEU A 463 -25.37 -1.78 0.36
N TYR A 464 -25.33 -2.34 -0.85
CA TYR A 464 -25.10 -1.58 -2.06
C TYR A 464 -26.17 -0.50 -2.31
N GLU A 465 -27.44 -0.81 -2.09
CA GLU A 465 -28.49 0.19 -2.20
C GLU A 465 -28.31 1.33 -1.18
N GLN A 466 -27.86 1.03 0.03
CA GLN A 466 -27.49 2.06 1.02
C GLN A 466 -26.31 2.92 0.54
N MET A 467 -25.24 2.29 0.00
CA MET A 467 -24.08 2.98 -0.58
C MET A 467 -24.50 4.02 -1.64
N LYS A 468 -25.46 3.64 -2.50
CA LYS A 468 -26.02 4.55 -3.53
C LYS A 468 -26.80 5.71 -2.91
N GLN A 469 -27.60 5.46 -1.87
CA GLN A 469 -28.37 6.49 -1.17
C GLN A 469 -27.46 7.52 -0.49
N GLU A 470 -26.30 7.08 0.03
CA GLU A 470 -25.27 7.97 0.59
C GLU A 470 -24.42 8.68 -0.49
N GLY A 471 -24.68 8.43 -1.77
CA GLY A 471 -24.01 9.08 -2.89
C GLY A 471 -22.56 8.60 -3.14
N VAL A 472 -22.15 7.50 -2.51
CA VAL A 472 -20.81 6.94 -2.69
C VAL A 472 -20.76 6.13 -3.99
N GLN A 473 -19.83 6.48 -4.89
CA GLN A 473 -19.70 5.81 -6.18
C GLN A 473 -18.96 4.47 -6.05
N PRO A 474 -19.55 3.36 -6.58
CA PRO A 474 -18.92 2.05 -6.57
C PRO A 474 -17.65 2.02 -7.44
N ASN A 475 -16.67 1.23 -7.02
CA ASN A 475 -15.48 0.93 -7.81
C ASN A 475 -15.58 -0.47 -8.45
N ILE A 476 -14.56 -0.86 -9.23
CA ILE A 476 -14.48 -2.17 -9.90
C ILE A 476 -14.64 -3.32 -8.89
N VAL A 477 -13.97 -3.24 -7.74
CA VAL A 477 -14.02 -4.29 -6.69
C VAL A 477 -15.42 -4.44 -6.12
N THR A 478 -16.13 -3.31 -5.94
CA THR A 478 -17.55 -3.32 -5.51
C THR A 478 -18.42 -4.08 -6.51
N TYR A 479 -18.29 -3.76 -7.82
CA TYR A 479 -19.08 -4.45 -8.84
C TYR A 479 -18.76 -5.93 -8.94
N VAL A 480 -17.48 -6.32 -8.85
CA VAL A 480 -17.06 -7.73 -8.85
C VAL A 480 -17.70 -8.50 -7.70
N ALA A 481 -17.68 -7.95 -6.48
CA ALA A 481 -18.31 -8.59 -5.32
C ALA A 481 -19.83 -8.71 -5.48
N LEU A 482 -20.49 -7.66 -5.98
CA LEU A 482 -21.94 -7.68 -6.23
C LEU A 482 -22.36 -8.68 -7.31
N LEU A 483 -21.59 -8.78 -8.40
CA LEU A 483 -21.85 -9.78 -9.44
C LEU A 483 -21.70 -11.20 -8.91
N LYS A 484 -20.66 -11.47 -8.10
CA LYS A 484 -20.50 -12.76 -7.42
C LYS A 484 -21.69 -13.06 -6.48
N ALA A 485 -22.12 -12.05 -5.72
CA ALA A 485 -23.29 -12.16 -4.86
C ALA A 485 -24.57 -12.45 -5.67
N CYS A 486 -24.77 -11.82 -6.83
CA CYS A 486 -25.87 -12.14 -7.74
C CYS A 486 -25.80 -13.59 -8.26
N GLY A 487 -24.61 -14.05 -8.64
CA GLY A 487 -24.41 -15.43 -9.09
C GLY A 487 -24.71 -16.46 -8.00
N SER A 488 -24.27 -16.22 -6.76
CA SER A 488 -24.48 -17.15 -5.64
C SER A 488 -25.95 -17.32 -5.26
N ILE A 489 -26.76 -16.25 -5.36
CA ILE A 489 -28.20 -16.30 -5.05
C ILE A 489 -29.11 -16.37 -6.29
N SER A 490 -28.52 -16.57 -7.49
CA SER A 490 -29.21 -16.62 -8.78
C SER A 490 -30.11 -15.41 -9.07
N ALA A 491 -29.67 -14.20 -8.69
CA ALA A 491 -30.41 -12.95 -8.84
C ALA A 491 -30.18 -12.31 -10.21
N LEU A 492 -30.71 -12.93 -11.28
CA LEU A 492 -30.48 -12.53 -12.69
C LEU A 492 -30.83 -11.07 -12.99
N GLU A 493 -32.00 -10.59 -12.55
CA GLU A 493 -32.46 -9.23 -12.90
C GLU A 493 -31.59 -8.15 -12.27
N LEU A 494 -31.13 -8.37 -11.03
CA LEU A 494 -30.16 -7.50 -10.37
C LEU A 494 -28.80 -7.55 -11.08
N GLY A 495 -28.36 -8.74 -11.51
CA GLY A 495 -27.14 -8.90 -12.31
C GLY A 495 -27.19 -8.13 -13.64
N LYS A 496 -28.32 -8.16 -14.34
CA LYS A 496 -28.55 -7.35 -15.57
C LYS A 496 -28.53 -5.85 -15.29
N HIS A 497 -29.10 -5.43 -14.17
CA HIS A 497 -29.07 -4.03 -13.77
C HIS A 497 -27.64 -3.57 -13.47
N LEU A 498 -26.87 -4.35 -12.69
CA LEU A 498 -25.46 -4.07 -12.43
C LEU A 498 -24.62 -4.03 -13.72
N HIS A 499 -24.85 -4.96 -14.66
CA HIS A 499 -24.19 -4.96 -15.96
C HIS A 499 -24.43 -3.65 -16.72
N SER A 500 -25.69 -3.15 -16.69
CA SER A 500 -26.04 -1.87 -17.31
C SER A 500 -25.35 -0.67 -16.63
N GLU A 501 -25.16 -0.71 -15.30
CA GLU A 501 -24.42 0.32 -14.56
C GLU A 501 -22.92 0.27 -14.85
N ILE A 502 -22.35 -0.91 -14.95
CA ILE A 502 -20.93 -1.16 -15.33
C ILE A 502 -20.62 -0.52 -16.70
N ILE A 503 -21.51 -0.71 -17.69
CA ILE A 503 -21.37 -0.09 -19.02
C ILE A 503 -21.43 1.44 -18.91
N ARG A 504 -22.39 1.98 -18.17
CA ARG A 504 -22.52 3.44 -17.96
C ARG A 504 -21.32 4.08 -17.30
N ASN A 505 -20.66 3.34 -16.39
CA ASN A 505 -19.48 3.82 -15.67
C ASN A 505 -18.16 3.54 -16.40
N GLY A 506 -18.20 2.92 -17.58
CA GLY A 506 -17.01 2.69 -18.41
C GLY A 506 -16.12 1.53 -17.97
N PHE A 507 -16.63 0.61 -17.15
CA PHE A 507 -15.86 -0.57 -16.68
C PHE A 507 -16.05 -1.82 -17.56
N GLU A 508 -16.73 -1.72 -18.69
CA GLU A 508 -17.03 -2.85 -19.60
C GLU A 508 -15.76 -3.51 -20.17
N SER A 509 -14.68 -2.73 -20.34
CA SER A 509 -13.42 -3.23 -20.90
C SER A 509 -12.50 -3.89 -19.87
N ASP A 510 -12.87 -3.88 -18.59
CA ASP A 510 -12.06 -4.50 -17.54
C ASP A 510 -12.17 -6.03 -17.61
N LEU A 511 -11.03 -6.70 -17.66
CA LEU A 511 -10.94 -8.15 -17.81
C LEU A 511 -11.55 -8.93 -16.62
N ILE A 512 -11.39 -8.40 -15.39
CA ILE A 512 -11.91 -9.05 -14.18
C ILE A 512 -13.43 -8.92 -14.15
N VAL A 513 -13.95 -7.76 -14.50
CA VAL A 513 -15.40 -7.50 -14.60
C VAL A 513 -16.01 -8.40 -15.66
N GLY A 514 -15.42 -8.49 -16.86
CA GLY A 514 -15.88 -9.36 -17.94
C GLY A 514 -15.95 -10.82 -17.53
N ASN A 515 -14.90 -11.33 -16.91
CA ASN A 515 -14.85 -12.71 -16.37
C ASN A 515 -15.94 -12.95 -15.30
N THR A 516 -16.15 -11.98 -14.41
CA THR A 516 -17.17 -12.11 -13.35
C THR A 516 -18.59 -12.04 -13.89
N LEU A 517 -18.82 -11.24 -14.95
CA LEU A 517 -20.11 -11.20 -15.66
C LEU A 517 -20.42 -12.56 -16.31
N ILE A 518 -19.43 -13.20 -16.96
CA ILE A 518 -19.59 -14.54 -17.54
C ILE A 518 -20.00 -15.53 -16.45
N ASP A 519 -19.29 -15.57 -15.32
CA ASP A 519 -19.58 -16.44 -14.18
C ASP A 519 -20.97 -16.19 -13.60
N MET A 520 -21.35 -14.92 -13.41
CA MET A 520 -22.67 -14.53 -12.90
C MET A 520 -23.79 -15.00 -13.82
N TYR A 521 -23.70 -14.74 -15.13
CA TYR A 521 -24.72 -15.17 -16.07
C TYR A 521 -24.83 -16.70 -16.18
N ALA A 522 -23.69 -17.39 -16.18
CA ALA A 522 -23.65 -18.85 -16.19
C ALA A 522 -24.34 -19.45 -14.94
N LYS A 523 -24.01 -18.95 -13.74
CA LYS A 523 -24.64 -19.37 -12.48
C LYS A 523 -26.14 -19.04 -12.41
N CYS A 524 -26.57 -17.96 -13.04
CA CYS A 524 -28.00 -17.63 -13.18
C CYS A 524 -28.72 -18.39 -14.29
N GLY A 525 -28.05 -19.32 -14.98
CA GLY A 525 -28.64 -20.16 -16.04
C GLY A 525 -28.77 -19.47 -17.42
N CYS A 526 -28.19 -18.27 -17.61
CA CYS A 526 -28.30 -17.49 -18.84
C CYS A 526 -27.01 -17.56 -19.66
N ILE A 527 -26.73 -18.74 -20.23
CA ILE A 527 -25.49 -19.00 -20.96
C ILE A 527 -25.35 -18.15 -22.25
N GLU A 528 -26.46 -17.78 -22.87
CA GLU A 528 -26.45 -16.92 -24.05
C GLU A 528 -25.95 -15.51 -23.73
N ASP A 529 -26.39 -14.92 -22.60
CA ASP A 529 -25.90 -13.62 -22.15
C ASP A 529 -24.41 -13.70 -21.76
N ALA A 530 -23.98 -14.79 -21.10
CA ALA A 530 -22.56 -15.05 -20.81
C ALA A 530 -21.72 -15.10 -22.10
N HIS A 531 -22.23 -15.81 -23.14
CA HIS A 531 -21.56 -15.93 -24.43
C HIS A 531 -21.48 -14.56 -25.17
N GLN A 532 -22.51 -13.72 -25.06
CA GLN A 532 -22.47 -12.36 -25.62
C GLN A 532 -21.39 -11.51 -24.96
N VAL A 533 -21.28 -11.54 -23.61
CA VAL A 533 -20.23 -10.84 -22.89
C VAL A 533 -18.85 -11.35 -23.34
N PHE A 534 -18.65 -12.69 -23.36
CA PHE A 534 -17.41 -13.30 -23.81
C PHE A 534 -16.98 -12.84 -25.21
N ASN A 535 -17.92 -12.78 -26.17
CA ASN A 535 -17.61 -12.36 -27.53
C ASN A 535 -17.31 -10.86 -27.66
N LYS A 536 -17.89 -10.02 -26.79
CA LYS A 536 -17.63 -8.57 -26.77
C LYS A 536 -16.32 -8.17 -26.10
N MET A 537 -15.74 -9.03 -25.29
CA MET A 537 -14.46 -8.73 -24.63
C MET A 537 -13.36 -8.47 -25.66
N SER A 538 -12.66 -7.34 -25.50
CA SER A 538 -11.54 -6.94 -26.36
C SER A 538 -10.32 -7.85 -26.20
N GLU A 539 -10.07 -8.26 -24.96
CA GLU A 539 -8.99 -9.17 -24.59
C GLU A 539 -9.57 -10.35 -23.79
N ARG A 540 -9.06 -11.54 -24.04
CA ARG A 540 -9.44 -12.76 -23.31
C ARG A 540 -8.19 -13.44 -22.78
N ASN A 541 -8.20 -13.86 -21.53
CA ASN A 541 -7.15 -14.69 -20.94
C ASN A 541 -7.67 -16.11 -20.68
N VAL A 542 -6.81 -17.00 -20.19
CA VAL A 542 -7.17 -18.39 -19.86
C VAL A 542 -8.39 -18.45 -18.94
N VAL A 543 -8.50 -17.52 -17.98
CA VAL A 543 -9.64 -17.46 -17.04
C VAL A 543 -10.96 -17.20 -17.78
N SER A 544 -10.98 -16.27 -18.77
CA SER A 544 -12.18 -15.98 -19.58
C SER A 544 -12.71 -17.24 -20.29
N TRP A 545 -11.81 -17.99 -20.92
CA TRP A 545 -12.13 -19.23 -21.59
C TRP A 545 -12.62 -20.28 -20.62
N THR A 546 -11.93 -20.48 -19.49
CA THR A 546 -12.28 -21.46 -18.45
C THR A 546 -13.64 -21.15 -17.85
N GLN A 547 -13.97 -19.88 -17.55
CA GLN A 547 -15.27 -19.48 -17.02
C GLN A 547 -16.40 -19.80 -18.02
N MET A 548 -16.19 -19.51 -19.31
CA MET A 548 -17.20 -19.81 -20.32
C MET A 548 -17.39 -21.33 -20.50
N ILE A 549 -16.30 -22.11 -20.51
CA ILE A 549 -16.36 -23.59 -20.57
C ILE A 549 -17.08 -24.15 -19.32
N ALA A 550 -16.77 -23.63 -18.14
CA ALA A 550 -17.44 -24.02 -16.89
C ALA A 550 -18.94 -23.69 -16.91
N GLY A 551 -19.30 -22.54 -17.51
CA GLY A 551 -20.69 -22.17 -17.72
C GLY A 551 -21.45 -23.17 -18.59
N TYR A 552 -20.86 -23.59 -19.70
CA TYR A 552 -21.44 -24.67 -20.54
C TYR A 552 -21.53 -26.00 -19.79
N ALA A 553 -20.52 -26.34 -18.98
CA ALA A 553 -20.51 -27.54 -18.16
C ALA A 553 -21.68 -27.56 -17.15
N GLN A 554 -21.94 -26.44 -16.48
CA GLN A 554 -23.06 -26.32 -15.52
C GLN A 554 -24.43 -26.45 -16.17
N GLN A 555 -24.55 -26.10 -17.45
CA GLN A 555 -25.80 -26.24 -18.22
C GLN A 555 -25.91 -27.62 -18.94
N GLY A 556 -24.94 -28.52 -18.77
CA GLY A 556 -24.91 -29.81 -19.43
C GLY A 556 -24.67 -29.73 -20.95
N LEU A 557 -24.05 -28.68 -21.43
CA LEU A 557 -23.75 -28.40 -22.84
C LEU A 557 -22.31 -28.83 -23.18
N GLY A 558 -22.02 -30.15 -23.07
CA GLY A 558 -20.67 -30.68 -23.19
C GLY A 558 -20.04 -30.54 -24.58
N LYS A 559 -20.84 -30.62 -25.66
CA LYS A 559 -20.34 -30.44 -27.02
C LYS A 559 -19.87 -29.02 -27.29
N GLU A 560 -20.61 -28.06 -26.76
CA GLU A 560 -20.27 -26.64 -26.83
C GLU A 560 -18.99 -26.36 -26.04
N ALA A 561 -18.83 -26.97 -24.84
CA ALA A 561 -17.61 -26.87 -24.04
C ALA A 561 -16.37 -27.41 -24.78
N LEU A 562 -16.49 -28.60 -25.42
CA LEU A 562 -15.43 -29.16 -26.27
C LEU A 562 -15.08 -28.27 -27.46
N THR A 563 -16.10 -27.75 -28.15
CA THR A 563 -15.90 -26.81 -29.28
C THR A 563 -15.17 -25.55 -28.84
N LEU A 564 -15.46 -25.07 -27.64
CA LEU A 564 -14.81 -23.89 -27.07
C LEU A 564 -13.36 -24.16 -26.70
N LEU A 565 -13.06 -25.37 -26.16
CA LEU A 565 -11.68 -25.80 -25.89
C LEU A 565 -10.84 -25.83 -27.19
N GLU A 566 -11.39 -26.42 -28.27
CA GLU A 566 -10.72 -26.42 -29.57
C GLU A 566 -10.50 -25.02 -30.13
N ARG A 567 -11.45 -24.10 -29.92
CA ARG A 567 -11.32 -22.71 -30.33
C ARG A 567 -10.23 -21.99 -29.52
N MET A 568 -10.18 -22.20 -28.19
CA MET A 568 -9.14 -21.67 -27.30
C MET A 568 -7.73 -22.07 -27.79
N GLN A 569 -7.55 -23.35 -28.14
CA GLN A 569 -6.28 -23.88 -28.65
C GLN A 569 -5.92 -23.29 -30.02
N ARG A 570 -6.91 -23.14 -30.92
CA ARG A 570 -6.72 -22.51 -32.24
C ARG A 570 -6.32 -21.03 -32.15
N GLU A 571 -6.82 -20.30 -31.13
CA GLU A 571 -6.44 -18.92 -30.85
C GLU A 571 -5.07 -18.84 -30.12
N GLY A 572 -4.36 -19.95 -29.93
CA GLY A 572 -3.01 -20.00 -29.35
C GLY A 572 -2.96 -19.94 -27.82
N MET A 573 -4.11 -20.02 -27.17
CA MET A 573 -4.19 -20.04 -25.70
C MET A 573 -3.99 -21.46 -25.19
N LYS A 574 -3.06 -21.67 -24.24
CA LYS A 574 -2.83 -22.96 -23.61
C LYS A 574 -3.85 -23.19 -22.48
N PRO A 575 -4.64 -24.29 -22.52
CA PRO A 575 -5.51 -24.66 -21.42
C PRO A 575 -4.68 -24.95 -20.15
N ASP A 576 -5.19 -24.53 -19.02
CA ASP A 576 -4.65 -24.86 -17.69
C ASP A 576 -5.39 -26.06 -17.05
N GLU A 577 -4.96 -26.45 -15.85
CA GLU A 577 -5.56 -27.53 -15.08
C GLU A 577 -7.06 -27.32 -14.85
N ALA A 578 -7.49 -26.08 -14.54
CA ALA A 578 -8.88 -25.73 -14.30
C ALA A 578 -9.74 -25.83 -15.58
N THR A 579 -9.15 -25.49 -16.74
CA THR A 579 -9.80 -25.64 -18.04
C THR A 579 -10.13 -27.11 -18.32
N TYR A 580 -9.17 -28.03 -18.13
CA TYR A 580 -9.38 -29.45 -18.36
C TYR A 580 -10.38 -30.07 -17.37
N VAL A 581 -10.33 -29.70 -16.08
CA VAL A 581 -11.34 -30.09 -15.10
C VAL A 581 -12.74 -29.68 -15.54
N SER A 582 -12.88 -28.43 -16.02
CA SER A 582 -14.17 -27.89 -16.48
C SER A 582 -14.71 -28.66 -17.69
N VAL A 583 -13.85 -29.02 -18.68
CA VAL A 583 -14.26 -29.79 -19.86
C VAL A 583 -14.60 -31.22 -19.50
N LEU A 584 -13.80 -31.89 -18.65
CA LEU A 584 -14.11 -33.28 -18.19
C LEU A 584 -15.42 -33.29 -17.40
N SER A 585 -15.68 -32.30 -16.57
CA SER A 585 -16.97 -32.15 -15.87
C SER A 585 -18.12 -31.92 -16.87
N ALA A 586 -17.91 -31.15 -17.94
CA ALA A 586 -18.89 -30.99 -19.00
C ALA A 586 -19.21 -32.32 -19.71
N CYS A 587 -18.19 -33.11 -20.00
CA CYS A 587 -18.37 -34.46 -20.58
C CYS A 587 -19.15 -35.36 -19.63
N SER A 588 -18.85 -35.31 -18.31
CA SER A 588 -19.57 -36.08 -17.30
C SER A 588 -21.05 -35.73 -17.24
N HIS A 589 -21.37 -34.44 -17.15
CA HIS A 589 -22.76 -33.99 -17.10
C HIS A 589 -23.55 -34.24 -18.37
N SER A 590 -22.90 -34.34 -19.52
CA SER A 590 -23.52 -34.55 -20.83
C SER A 590 -23.48 -36.00 -21.30
N GLY A 591 -22.86 -36.90 -20.51
CA GLY A 591 -22.72 -38.33 -20.87
C GLY A 591 -21.80 -38.58 -22.09
N LEU A 592 -20.85 -37.70 -22.37
CA LEU A 592 -19.90 -37.80 -23.48
C LEU A 592 -18.67 -38.60 -23.04
N VAL A 593 -18.86 -39.95 -22.93
CA VAL A 593 -17.86 -40.84 -22.33
C VAL A 593 -16.63 -40.97 -23.22
N ASP A 594 -16.83 -41.22 -24.51
CA ASP A 594 -15.74 -41.43 -25.47
C ASP A 594 -14.87 -40.20 -25.59
N GLU A 595 -15.49 -39.01 -25.70
CA GLU A 595 -14.80 -37.73 -25.81
C GLU A 595 -14.01 -37.41 -24.55
N GLY A 596 -14.60 -37.68 -23.36
CA GLY A 596 -13.93 -37.50 -22.07
C GLY A 596 -12.72 -38.42 -21.89
N CYS A 597 -12.85 -39.72 -22.27
CA CYS A 597 -11.74 -40.67 -22.25
C CYS A 597 -10.62 -40.24 -23.21
N HIS A 598 -10.97 -39.84 -24.43
CA HIS A 598 -9.98 -39.33 -25.41
C HIS A 598 -9.25 -38.09 -24.92
N LEU A 599 -9.97 -37.15 -24.30
CA LEU A 599 -9.38 -35.96 -23.72
C LEU A 599 -8.41 -36.29 -22.59
N PHE A 600 -8.80 -37.20 -21.68
CA PHE A 600 -7.95 -37.63 -20.59
C PHE A 600 -6.70 -38.38 -21.07
N ASP A 601 -6.82 -39.26 -22.09
CA ASP A 601 -5.69 -39.91 -22.73
C ASP A 601 -4.74 -38.93 -23.41
N PHE A 602 -5.26 -37.83 -24.00
CA PHE A 602 -4.46 -36.74 -24.53
C PHE A 602 -3.68 -36.06 -23.43
N MET A 603 -4.31 -35.70 -22.30
CA MET A 603 -3.67 -35.10 -21.15
C MET A 603 -2.56 -35.97 -20.56
N CYS A 604 -2.75 -37.28 -20.50
CA CYS A 604 -1.72 -38.24 -20.02
C CYS A 604 -0.46 -38.25 -20.91
N LYS A 605 -0.60 -37.96 -22.19
CA LYS A 605 0.50 -37.91 -23.18
C LYS A 605 1.18 -36.55 -23.25
N ASP A 606 0.49 -35.51 -22.84
CA ASP A 606 1.03 -34.11 -22.83
C ASP A 606 1.76 -33.84 -21.52
N HIS A 607 3.10 -33.92 -21.54
CA HIS A 607 3.95 -33.65 -20.39
C HIS A 607 3.89 -32.22 -19.84
N SER A 608 3.15 -31.32 -20.51
CA SER A 608 2.92 -29.94 -20.03
C SER A 608 1.75 -29.84 -19.06
N VAL A 609 0.94 -30.89 -18.91
CA VAL A 609 -0.25 -30.93 -18.04
C VAL A 609 0.05 -31.78 -16.79
N THR A 610 -0.09 -31.17 -15.62
CA THR A 610 0.01 -31.89 -14.34
C THR A 610 -1.35 -32.48 -13.98
N LEU A 611 -1.46 -33.81 -13.94
CA LEU A 611 -2.69 -34.47 -13.55
C LEU A 611 -2.89 -34.39 -12.03
N THR A 612 -4.01 -33.83 -11.62
CA THR A 612 -4.43 -33.68 -10.21
C THR A 612 -5.55 -34.63 -9.83
N LEU A 613 -5.79 -34.83 -8.54
CA LEU A 613 -6.93 -35.65 -8.05
C LEU A 613 -8.27 -35.20 -8.63
N GLN A 614 -8.46 -33.92 -8.93
CA GLN A 614 -9.68 -33.41 -9.52
C GLN A 614 -9.95 -33.97 -10.93
N HIS A 615 -8.91 -34.10 -11.77
CA HIS A 615 -9.03 -34.70 -13.09
C HIS A 615 -9.48 -36.17 -12.99
N TYR A 616 -8.89 -36.93 -12.06
CA TYR A 616 -9.29 -38.31 -11.79
C TYR A 616 -10.70 -38.38 -11.25
N ALA A 617 -11.10 -37.48 -10.35
CA ALA A 617 -12.48 -37.43 -9.83
C ALA A 617 -13.51 -37.18 -10.94
N CYS A 618 -13.23 -36.28 -11.89
CA CYS A 618 -14.10 -36.04 -13.05
C CYS A 618 -14.23 -37.27 -13.93
N MET A 619 -13.15 -38.04 -14.13
CA MET A 619 -13.20 -39.30 -14.88
C MET A 619 -14.02 -40.39 -14.18
N VAL A 620 -13.86 -40.49 -12.86
CA VAL A 620 -14.67 -41.42 -12.05
C VAL A 620 -16.15 -41.03 -12.08
N ASP A 621 -16.48 -39.75 -12.01
CA ASP A 621 -17.85 -39.24 -12.15
C ASP A 621 -18.40 -39.52 -13.55
N LEU A 622 -17.61 -39.32 -14.61
CA LEU A 622 -17.97 -39.60 -16.00
C LEU A 622 -18.35 -41.09 -16.19
N LEU A 623 -17.44 -41.99 -15.81
CA LEU A 623 -17.67 -43.46 -15.91
C LEU A 623 -18.80 -43.92 -14.99
N GLY A 624 -18.86 -43.33 -13.79
CA GLY A 624 -19.91 -43.62 -12.81
C GLY A 624 -21.30 -43.25 -13.28
N ARG A 625 -21.49 -42.07 -13.83
CA ARG A 625 -22.78 -41.61 -14.41
C ARG A 625 -23.18 -42.42 -15.63
N ALA A 626 -22.23 -42.85 -16.42
CA ALA A 626 -22.47 -43.74 -17.57
C ALA A 626 -22.83 -45.18 -17.19
N GLY A 627 -22.77 -45.54 -15.91
CA GLY A 627 -23.04 -46.90 -15.43
C GLY A 627 -21.86 -47.88 -15.61
N CYS A 628 -20.70 -47.43 -16.07
CA CYS A 628 -19.47 -48.19 -16.25
C CYS A 628 -18.71 -48.32 -14.90
N LEU A 629 -19.40 -48.83 -13.86
CA LEU A 629 -18.89 -48.84 -12.49
C LEU A 629 -17.65 -49.71 -12.30
N ALA A 630 -17.56 -50.82 -13.02
CA ALA A 630 -16.39 -51.69 -12.97
C ALA A 630 -15.16 -51.04 -13.57
N ASP A 631 -15.33 -50.31 -14.68
CA ASP A 631 -14.26 -49.54 -15.30
C ASP A 631 -13.82 -48.37 -14.41
N ALA A 632 -14.77 -47.71 -13.72
CA ALA A 632 -14.48 -46.67 -12.76
C ALA A 632 -13.65 -47.16 -11.58
N GLU A 633 -14.00 -48.36 -11.01
CA GLU A 633 -13.23 -48.99 -9.93
C GLU A 633 -11.82 -49.41 -10.40
N ASP A 634 -11.71 -49.99 -11.59
CA ASP A 634 -10.44 -50.36 -12.18
C ASP A 634 -9.56 -49.13 -12.48
N PHE A 635 -10.19 -48.04 -12.93
CA PHE A 635 -9.53 -46.77 -13.15
C PHE A 635 -8.93 -46.19 -11.85
N ILE A 636 -9.71 -46.18 -10.75
CA ILE A 636 -9.22 -45.77 -9.42
C ILE A 636 -8.02 -46.59 -8.97
N ASN A 637 -8.11 -47.94 -9.13
CA ASN A 637 -7.04 -48.85 -8.71
C ASN A 637 -5.73 -48.67 -9.51
N LYS A 638 -5.81 -48.10 -10.72
CA LYS A 638 -4.66 -47.85 -11.62
C LYS A 638 -4.09 -46.42 -11.50
N MET A 639 -4.68 -45.58 -10.65
CA MET A 639 -4.20 -44.19 -10.45
C MET A 639 -2.75 -44.19 -9.91
N PRO A 640 -1.88 -43.31 -10.45
CA PRO A 640 -0.51 -43.14 -9.94
C PRO A 640 -0.47 -42.35 -8.61
N ILE A 641 -1.56 -41.71 -8.24
CA ILE A 641 -1.75 -40.90 -7.03
C ILE A 641 -2.72 -41.62 -6.11
N GLN A 642 -2.49 -41.63 -4.80
CA GLN A 642 -3.43 -42.27 -3.85
C GLN A 642 -4.79 -41.56 -3.90
N PRO A 643 -5.90 -42.34 -4.13
CA PRO A 643 -7.24 -41.78 -4.12
C PRO A 643 -7.61 -41.21 -2.75
N ASP A 644 -8.24 -40.05 -2.74
CA ASP A 644 -8.81 -39.46 -1.53
C ASP A 644 -10.25 -39.94 -1.26
N ALA A 645 -10.82 -39.47 -0.15
CA ALA A 645 -12.20 -39.85 0.21
C ALA A 645 -13.23 -39.34 -0.83
N VAL A 646 -12.94 -38.21 -1.52
CA VAL A 646 -13.85 -37.63 -2.53
C VAL A 646 -14.03 -38.55 -3.73
N ILE A 647 -12.93 -39.13 -4.23
CA ILE A 647 -12.97 -40.09 -5.36
C ILE A 647 -13.79 -41.30 -5.01
N TRP A 648 -13.58 -41.91 -3.84
CA TRP A 648 -14.37 -43.04 -3.39
C TRP A 648 -15.82 -42.71 -3.10
N MET A 649 -16.11 -41.50 -2.59
CA MET A 649 -17.48 -40.99 -2.41
C MET A 649 -18.20 -40.81 -3.76
N THR A 650 -17.49 -40.36 -4.80
CA THR A 650 -18.02 -40.24 -6.17
C THR A 650 -18.44 -41.61 -6.71
N LEU A 651 -17.59 -42.64 -6.55
CA LEU A 651 -17.92 -44.01 -6.95
C LEU A 651 -19.08 -44.56 -6.12
N LEU A 652 -19.12 -44.33 -4.80
CA LEU A 652 -20.21 -44.75 -3.91
C LEU A 652 -21.54 -44.11 -4.31
N GLY A 653 -21.53 -42.79 -4.63
CA GLY A 653 -22.71 -42.08 -5.14
C GLY A 653 -23.22 -42.65 -6.47
N SER A 654 -22.32 -42.97 -7.38
CA SER A 654 -22.63 -43.60 -8.66
C SER A 654 -23.19 -45.03 -8.48
N ALA A 655 -22.58 -45.83 -7.56
CA ALA A 655 -23.08 -47.16 -7.22
C ALA A 655 -24.51 -47.13 -6.65
N ARG A 656 -24.82 -46.11 -5.81
CA ARG A 656 -26.18 -45.87 -5.31
C ARG A 656 -27.15 -45.58 -6.47
N ASN A 657 -26.78 -44.70 -7.39
CA ASN A 657 -27.67 -44.30 -8.49
C ASN A 657 -28.00 -45.46 -9.43
N HIS A 658 -27.10 -46.44 -9.57
CA HIS A 658 -27.26 -47.63 -10.40
C HIS A 658 -27.64 -48.89 -9.62
N GLY A 659 -27.82 -48.79 -8.29
CA GLY A 659 -28.23 -49.91 -7.45
C GLY A 659 -27.19 -51.04 -7.34
N HIS A 660 -25.89 -50.74 -7.47
CA HIS A 660 -24.83 -51.75 -7.49
C HIS A 660 -24.21 -51.97 -6.11
N VAL A 661 -24.79 -52.87 -5.32
CA VAL A 661 -24.48 -53.09 -3.90
C VAL A 661 -23.01 -53.44 -3.64
N GLU A 662 -22.40 -54.31 -4.44
CA GLU A 662 -21.04 -54.83 -4.20
C GLU A 662 -19.97 -53.73 -4.37
N ILE A 663 -20.04 -52.97 -5.46
CA ILE A 663 -19.10 -51.86 -5.70
C ILE A 663 -19.33 -50.75 -4.66
N GLY A 664 -20.60 -50.43 -4.34
CA GLY A 664 -20.94 -49.48 -3.28
C GLY A 664 -20.35 -49.89 -1.93
N ARG A 665 -20.41 -51.16 -1.54
CA ARG A 665 -19.80 -51.64 -0.30
C ARG A 665 -18.29 -51.47 -0.28
N ARG A 666 -17.58 -51.85 -1.37
CA ARG A 666 -16.12 -51.70 -1.44
C ARG A 666 -15.70 -50.23 -1.41
N ALA A 667 -16.40 -49.37 -2.15
CA ALA A 667 -16.15 -47.93 -2.11
C ALA A 667 -16.35 -47.36 -0.70
N PHE A 668 -17.43 -47.74 -0.01
CA PHE A 668 -17.68 -47.35 1.37
C PHE A 668 -16.56 -47.79 2.33
N GLU A 669 -16.09 -49.03 2.24
CA GLU A 669 -14.99 -49.53 3.07
C GLU A 669 -13.71 -48.70 2.88
N CYS A 670 -13.47 -48.24 1.66
CA CYS A 670 -12.34 -47.32 1.38
C CYS A 670 -12.55 -45.94 1.98
N VAL A 671 -13.77 -45.37 1.88
CA VAL A 671 -14.07 -44.04 2.50
C VAL A 671 -13.89 -44.12 4.02
N VAL A 672 -14.44 -45.13 4.69
CA VAL A 672 -14.36 -45.27 6.16
C VAL A 672 -12.93 -45.48 6.65
N LYS A 673 -12.07 -46.12 5.84
CA LYS A 673 -10.62 -46.22 6.17
C LYS A 673 -9.92 -44.87 6.13
N LEU A 674 -10.32 -43.97 5.24
CA LEU A 674 -9.74 -42.66 5.08
C LEU A 674 -10.37 -41.64 6.05
N GLU A 675 -11.69 -41.67 6.18
CA GLU A 675 -12.50 -40.79 7.00
C GLU A 675 -13.56 -41.54 7.79
N PRO A 676 -13.23 -42.10 8.97
CA PRO A 676 -14.15 -42.92 9.77
C PRO A 676 -15.44 -42.21 10.20
N GLU A 677 -15.40 -40.88 10.33
CA GLU A 677 -16.52 -40.05 10.80
C GLU A 677 -17.38 -39.47 9.66
N ASN A 678 -17.15 -39.85 8.41
CA ASN A 678 -17.89 -39.30 7.27
C ASN A 678 -19.34 -39.82 7.23
N ALA A 679 -20.25 -39.07 7.89
CA ALA A 679 -21.67 -39.42 8.00
C ALA A 679 -22.36 -39.58 6.63
N ALA A 680 -21.95 -38.84 5.59
CA ALA A 680 -22.52 -38.93 4.25
C ALA A 680 -22.29 -40.28 3.60
N ALA A 681 -21.14 -40.95 3.86
CA ALA A 681 -20.84 -42.30 3.36
C ALA A 681 -21.83 -43.33 3.91
N TYR A 682 -22.15 -43.27 5.20
CA TYR A 682 -23.11 -44.19 5.84
C TYR A 682 -24.53 -43.98 5.28
N VAL A 683 -24.94 -42.73 5.05
CA VAL A 683 -26.25 -42.42 4.43
C VAL A 683 -26.30 -42.94 2.99
N LEU A 684 -25.24 -42.75 2.20
CA LEU A 684 -25.19 -43.25 0.82
C LEU A 684 -25.30 -44.79 0.77
N LEU A 685 -24.54 -45.51 1.62
CA LEU A 685 -24.60 -46.97 1.66
C LEU A 685 -25.96 -47.48 2.10
N SER A 686 -26.62 -46.83 3.06
CA SER A 686 -27.96 -47.25 3.51
C SER A 686 -29.05 -47.11 2.44
N ASN A 687 -28.78 -46.32 1.39
CA ASN A 687 -29.70 -46.05 0.29
C ASN A 687 -29.38 -46.86 -0.99
N ILE A 688 -28.41 -47.77 -0.95
CA ILE A 688 -28.10 -48.74 -2.02
C ILE A 688 -28.85 -50.01 -1.78
#